data_861b830c5830392c1182558c59040fa0
#
_entry.id   861b830c5830392c1182558c59040fa0
#
_cell.length_a   1.000
_cell.length_b   1.000
_cell.length_c   1.000
_cell.angle_alpha   90.00
_cell.angle_beta   90.00
_cell.angle_gamma   90.00
#
_symmetry.space_group_name_H-M   'P 1'
#
loop_
_entity.id
_entity.type
_entity.pdbx_description
1 polymer ?
#
loop_
_entity_poly.entity_id
_entity_poly.type
_entity_poly.pdbx_seq_one_letter_code
_entity_poly.pdbx_strand_id
1 'polypeptide(L)'
;MKYLREICFFLFMSMCLVGYAQKDSIDKDILSDDLLCVSRSDVWNALSILSPEFQLLDRQSSASTMNYVPSAASVMGVSRWATGVKTQNVEFVVDGQRVSADMLRGMSMYNIKSIKLHRDALSLSRWGLHGADGVVEITTRKHEKGSINVNYRTDLSLNWADKTAFRHRHQLDFEGGDKYVGYHLTALLSPSSEGIKEGSKSDILGLRAMVEYNRKALNMSNDITFRNVNEHLPCVTEYAAGSFDKTKYTTLTDRFSARLQISPKLWADGHFSFARMLSRRDIYVSPSSEVFANNADVRANGTYHILRHDITSFQGDFSLNYTHQFDNNALLKASAGMKIYSGTNWGEGYGGRGIISDQMGYVTFTQAYDSLQKPTAYRNHENELQEFVDVAYHHDRLGLEFTTNINHSSLLPKNNRTVVYGGAKCYFEMIEENDAPVFGLNKLRLTASFGTTGIVPFSDSYWRANYRNDVMNEYIYNYYQLGASLQGIANESLNPTKMRTAICSVDMATNSLELHADVYYKRTSNMLIFSALPLVYGYTEMPDNGGQLCNKGFNIKATQKIMDKELKLNGTLALNYNRNKVTEIPEYFLTHFYAVDESLQTHLNQRVFSGSMLFNARWNSLTGAVALYSTKGFHRLTTMQLGYQWNHLKGSVKTADITLTAENWKWQNSIVASLHLHF
;
A
#
# COMPACT_ATOMS: atom_id res chain seq x y z
N MET A 1 -20.78 -0.46 33.17
CA MET A 1 -20.37 -0.66 31.76
C MET A 1 -21.44 -1.30 30.87
N LYS A 2 -22.26 -2.25 31.33
CA LYS A 2 -23.34 -2.85 30.53
C LYS A 2 -24.45 -1.83 30.18
N TYR A 3 -24.85 -1.02 31.13
CA TYR A 3 -25.88 0.03 30.94
C TYR A 3 -25.42 1.20 30.06
N LEU A 4 -24.14 1.56 30.08
CA LEU A 4 -23.60 2.62 29.22
C LEU A 4 -23.64 2.19 27.75
N ARG A 5 -23.44 0.90 27.48
CA ARG A 5 -23.49 0.30 26.14
C ARG A 5 -24.90 0.28 25.56
N GLU A 6 -25.90 0.03 26.41
CA GLU A 6 -27.31 0.04 26.00
C GLU A 6 -27.85 1.47 25.86
N ILE A 7 -27.44 2.40 26.72
CA ILE A 7 -27.80 3.81 26.63
C ILE A 7 -27.20 4.46 25.37
N CYS A 8 -25.95 4.20 25.05
CA CYS A 8 -25.35 4.67 23.78
C CYS A 8 -26.06 4.08 22.56
N PHE A 9 -26.47 2.81 22.60
CA PHE A 9 -27.19 2.17 21.52
C PHE A 9 -28.63 2.73 21.37
N PHE A 10 -29.34 2.98 22.47
CA PHE A 10 -30.68 3.55 22.46
C PHE A 10 -30.69 5.05 22.11
N LEU A 11 -29.73 5.83 22.59
CA LEU A 11 -29.55 7.24 22.17
C LEU A 11 -29.23 7.32 20.66
N PHE A 12 -28.44 6.41 20.13
CA PHE A 12 -28.13 6.35 18.72
C PHE A 12 -29.35 5.99 17.88
N MET A 13 -30.17 5.03 18.33
CA MET A 13 -31.42 4.64 17.65
C MET A 13 -32.51 5.73 17.70
N SER A 14 -32.61 6.50 18.79
CA SER A 14 -33.60 7.55 18.92
C SER A 14 -33.23 8.86 18.19
N MET A 15 -31.94 9.08 17.86
CA MET A 15 -31.47 10.24 17.08
C MET A 15 -31.59 10.04 15.54
N CYS A 16 -31.88 8.84 15.08
CA CYS A 16 -32.00 8.55 13.64
C CYS A 16 -33.33 8.99 13.00
N LEU A 17 -34.19 9.74 13.69
CA LEU A 17 -35.58 9.95 13.25
C LEU A 17 -35.96 11.35 12.78
N VAL A 18 -35.04 12.30 12.59
CA VAL A 18 -35.40 13.59 11.93
C VAL A 18 -34.25 14.19 11.11
N GLY A 19 -34.47 14.39 9.93
CA GLY A 19 -34.11 14.97 8.66
C GLY A 19 -32.97 15.97 8.44
N TYR A 20 -32.46 15.96 7.26
CA TYR A 20 -31.96 16.86 6.20
C TYR A 20 -30.43 17.08 6.00
N ALA A 21 -29.95 17.15 4.77
CA ALA A 21 -28.77 16.78 3.99
C ALA A 21 -27.63 17.69 3.62
N GLN A 22 -26.58 17.40 3.28
CA GLN A 22 -25.73 17.38 2.05
C GLN A 22 -24.21 17.52 2.30
N LYS A 23 -23.45 16.65 1.64
CA LYS A 23 -22.17 16.77 0.91
C LYS A 23 -20.88 16.32 1.59
N ASP A 24 -20.27 15.38 0.86
CA ASP A 24 -18.89 14.94 0.74
C ASP A 24 -18.17 14.18 1.88
N SER A 25 -17.50 13.14 1.39
CA SER A 25 -16.83 12.06 2.13
C SER A 25 -15.91 12.50 3.28
N ILE A 26 -15.96 11.73 4.34
CA ILE A 26 -15.18 11.85 5.56
C ILE A 26 -13.70 11.52 5.36
N ASP A 27 -13.36 10.75 4.33
CA ASP A 27 -11.97 10.45 3.98
C ASP A 27 -11.40 11.60 3.15
N LYS A 28 -10.84 12.58 3.86
CA LYS A 28 -10.13 13.69 3.21
C LYS A 28 -8.86 13.15 2.56
N ASP A 29 -8.71 13.36 1.26
CA ASP A 29 -7.49 13.03 0.53
C ASP A 29 -6.29 13.75 1.17
N ILE A 30 -5.20 13.02 1.39
CA ILE A 30 -3.92 13.60 1.78
C ILE A 30 -3.28 14.17 0.53
N LEU A 31 -3.18 15.49 0.46
CA LEU A 31 -2.62 16.16 -0.71
C LEU A 31 -1.11 15.98 -0.79
N SER A 32 -0.58 16.09 -1.98
CA SER A 32 0.86 16.06 -2.24
C SER A 32 1.63 17.07 -1.40
N ASP A 33 1.08 18.26 -1.23
CA ASP A 33 1.73 19.31 -0.45
C ASP A 33 1.84 18.95 1.03
N ASP A 34 0.84 18.26 1.60
CA ASP A 34 0.90 17.76 2.98
C ASP A 34 1.99 16.69 3.13
N LEU A 35 2.12 15.76 2.17
CA LEU A 35 3.18 14.76 2.15
C LEU A 35 4.56 15.40 2.09
N LEU A 36 4.74 16.36 1.18
CA LEU A 36 6.00 17.09 0.97
C LEU A 36 6.37 17.98 2.14
N CYS A 37 5.41 18.48 2.92
CA CYS A 37 5.66 19.21 4.16
C CYS A 37 6.23 18.34 5.28
N VAL A 38 6.02 17.02 5.22
CA VAL A 38 6.44 16.09 6.26
C VAL A 38 7.74 15.38 5.90
N SER A 39 7.84 14.85 4.69
CA SER A 39 9.05 14.18 4.20
C SER A 39 9.21 14.40 2.71
N ARG A 40 10.47 14.51 2.26
CA ARG A 40 10.81 14.54 0.83
C ARG A 40 11.52 13.28 0.37
N SER A 41 11.88 12.41 1.30
CA SER A 41 12.62 11.19 1.01
C SER A 41 11.73 9.95 0.91
N ASP A 42 10.63 9.89 1.67
CA ASP A 42 9.82 8.68 1.82
C ASP A 42 8.34 8.98 2.02
N VAL A 43 7.54 8.63 1.03
CA VAL A 43 6.08 8.82 1.02
C VAL A 43 5.37 8.00 2.12
N TRP A 44 5.88 6.81 2.45
CA TRP A 44 5.24 5.91 3.40
C TRP A 44 5.40 6.39 4.84
N ASN A 45 6.55 6.98 5.15
CA ASN A 45 6.77 7.65 6.42
C ASN A 45 5.96 8.93 6.54
N ALA A 46 5.87 9.73 5.48
CA ALA A 46 4.98 10.88 5.47
C ALA A 46 3.52 10.46 5.72
N LEU A 47 3.06 9.37 5.07
CA LEU A 47 1.73 8.83 5.28
C LEU A 47 1.50 8.37 6.73
N SER A 48 2.47 7.68 7.36
CA SER A 48 2.37 7.26 8.76
C SER A 48 2.28 8.44 9.75
N ILE A 49 2.89 9.58 9.42
CA ILE A 49 2.81 10.80 10.24
C ILE A 49 1.46 11.48 10.07
N LEU A 50 0.98 11.60 8.83
CA LEU A 50 -0.29 12.26 8.51
C LEU A 50 -1.52 11.42 8.89
N SER A 51 -1.35 10.10 8.95
CA SER A 51 -2.39 9.11 9.27
C SER A 51 -1.80 8.00 10.15
N PRO A 52 -1.74 8.20 11.48
CA PRO A 52 -1.11 7.24 12.41
C PRO A 52 -1.79 5.85 12.47
N GLU A 53 -2.99 5.71 11.93
CA GLU A 53 -3.68 4.43 11.71
C GLU A 53 -3.01 3.57 10.64
N PHE A 54 -2.25 4.17 9.72
CA PHE A 54 -1.43 3.46 8.76
C PHE A 54 -0.12 3.00 9.43
N GLN A 55 0.01 1.71 9.65
CA GLN A 55 1.12 1.10 10.37
C GLN A 55 2.01 0.29 9.44
N LEU A 56 3.30 0.60 9.44
CA LEU A 56 4.33 -0.18 8.75
C LEU A 56 4.80 -1.30 9.68
N LEU A 57 4.67 -2.55 9.24
CA LEU A 57 4.97 -3.75 10.02
C LEU A 57 6.37 -4.32 9.74
N ASP A 58 6.97 -4.00 8.59
CA ASP A 58 8.23 -4.58 8.09
C ASP A 58 9.44 -3.65 8.11
N ARG A 59 9.41 -2.62 8.93
CA ARG A 59 10.44 -1.54 8.91
C ARG A 59 11.88 -1.96 9.17
N GLN A 60 12.12 -3.11 9.76
CA GLN A 60 13.50 -3.55 10.06
C GLN A 60 14.32 -3.84 8.79
N SER A 61 13.66 -4.26 7.71
CA SER A 61 14.32 -4.55 6.42
C SER A 61 14.50 -3.31 5.54
N SER A 62 13.77 -2.23 5.81
CA SER A 62 13.65 -1.07 4.92
C SER A 62 14.79 -0.07 5.02
N ALA A 63 15.56 -0.06 6.10
CA ALA A 63 16.67 0.88 6.30
C ALA A 63 17.81 0.71 5.27
N SER A 64 17.81 -0.38 4.52
CA SER A 64 18.84 -0.68 3.51
C SER A 64 18.47 -0.28 2.09
N THR A 65 17.19 -0.05 1.81
CA THR A 65 16.73 0.22 0.44
C THR A 65 16.24 1.66 0.29
N MET A 66 16.71 2.32 -0.75
CA MET A 66 16.37 3.72 -1.05
C MET A 66 14.98 3.91 -1.63
N ASN A 67 14.42 2.85 -2.21
CA ASN A 67 13.12 2.84 -2.86
C ASN A 67 12.18 1.91 -2.11
N TYR A 68 12.17 2.10 -0.79
CA TYR A 68 11.31 1.30 0.07
C TYR A 68 9.85 1.39 -0.35
N VAL A 69 9.22 0.23 -0.46
CA VAL A 69 7.78 0.07 -0.54
C VAL A 69 7.41 -0.96 0.51
N PRO A 70 6.42 -0.72 1.37
CA PRO A 70 6.10 -1.64 2.44
C PRO A 70 5.66 -2.99 1.88
N SER A 71 6.32 -4.06 2.32
CA SER A 71 5.91 -5.44 2.08
C SER A 71 4.93 -5.93 3.14
N ALA A 72 4.86 -5.22 4.27
CA ALA A 72 3.88 -5.46 5.32
C ALA A 72 3.40 -4.13 5.91
N ALA A 73 2.12 -3.84 5.73
CA ALA A 73 1.46 -2.67 6.30
C ALA A 73 0.00 -3.00 6.64
N SER A 74 -0.61 -2.24 7.51
CA SER A 74 -2.01 -2.40 7.87
C SER A 74 -2.70 -1.09 8.22
N VAL A 75 -4.01 -1.06 8.05
CA VAL A 75 -4.91 -0.02 8.53
C VAL A 75 -5.80 -0.62 9.61
N MET A 76 -5.97 0.06 10.74
CA MET A 76 -6.75 -0.44 11.88
C MET A 76 -6.23 -1.77 12.46
N GLY A 77 -4.93 -1.93 12.54
CA GLY A 77 -4.24 -3.04 13.20
C GLY A 77 -4.15 -4.34 12.40
N VAL A 78 -3.43 -5.29 12.97
CA VAL A 78 -3.20 -6.61 12.37
C VAL A 78 -4.51 -7.36 12.17
N SER A 79 -4.79 -7.85 10.97
CA SER A 79 -6.07 -8.44 10.60
C SER A 79 -6.05 -9.98 10.55
N ARG A 80 -4.88 -10.60 10.57
CA ARG A 80 -4.70 -12.06 10.58
C ARG A 80 -3.33 -12.43 11.13
N TRP A 81 -3.11 -13.69 11.47
CA TRP A 81 -1.77 -14.22 11.69
C TRP A 81 -1.08 -14.55 10.36
N ALA A 82 0.23 -14.49 10.36
CA ALA A 82 1.05 -14.64 9.15
C ALA A 82 1.35 -16.13 8.84
N THR A 83 0.30 -16.93 8.66
CA THR A 83 0.44 -18.37 8.31
C THR A 83 0.27 -18.66 6.84
N GLY A 84 -0.13 -17.66 6.04
CA GLY A 84 -0.41 -17.86 4.62
C GLY A 84 0.74 -17.45 3.70
N VAL A 85 0.60 -17.75 2.42
CA VAL A 85 1.53 -17.36 1.34
C VAL A 85 1.58 -15.85 1.16
N LYS A 86 0.47 -15.16 1.45
CA LYS A 86 0.41 -13.69 1.36
C LYS A 86 0.69 -13.08 2.73
N THR A 87 1.76 -12.30 2.82
CA THR A 87 2.02 -11.44 3.98
C THR A 87 0.91 -10.42 4.14
N GLN A 88 0.70 -9.94 5.37
CA GLN A 88 -0.26 -8.87 5.60
C GLN A 88 0.27 -7.57 5.00
N ASN A 89 -0.43 -7.05 3.98
CA ASN A 89 -0.14 -5.77 3.37
C ASN A 89 -1.42 -5.09 2.88
N VAL A 90 -1.42 -3.77 2.90
CA VAL A 90 -2.48 -2.98 2.28
C VAL A 90 -2.52 -3.21 0.76
N GLU A 91 -3.69 -3.07 0.15
CA GLU A 91 -3.81 -3.07 -1.30
C GLU A 91 -3.42 -1.69 -1.83
N PHE A 92 -2.53 -1.67 -2.83
CA PHE A 92 -2.14 -0.43 -3.49
C PHE A 92 -2.93 -0.26 -4.79
N VAL A 93 -3.47 0.95 -4.93
CA VAL A 93 -4.26 1.33 -6.11
C VAL A 93 -3.67 2.62 -6.67
N VAL A 94 -3.43 2.68 -7.96
CA VAL A 94 -2.95 3.88 -8.66
C VAL A 94 -3.96 4.24 -9.75
N ASP A 95 -4.57 5.42 -9.63
CA ASP A 95 -5.61 5.91 -10.55
C ASP A 95 -6.74 4.89 -10.77
N GLY A 96 -7.21 4.26 -9.67
CA GLY A 96 -8.29 3.29 -9.67
C GLY A 96 -7.88 1.84 -9.95
N GLN A 97 -6.60 1.57 -10.24
CA GLN A 97 -6.12 0.24 -10.62
C GLN A 97 -5.18 -0.37 -9.61
N ARG A 98 -5.36 -1.65 -9.33
CA ARG A 98 -4.52 -2.43 -8.41
C ARG A 98 -3.12 -2.60 -8.97
N VAL A 99 -2.13 -2.39 -8.14
CA VAL A 99 -0.71 -2.58 -8.47
C VAL A 99 0.01 -3.34 -7.36
N SER A 100 0.98 -4.15 -7.70
CA SER A 100 1.82 -4.77 -6.68
C SER A 100 2.73 -3.73 -6.01
N ALA A 101 3.09 -3.97 -4.75
CA ALA A 101 4.00 -3.09 -4.02
C ALA A 101 5.32 -2.84 -4.80
N ASP A 102 5.88 -3.87 -5.40
CA ASP A 102 7.13 -3.74 -6.16
C ASP A 102 7.00 -2.85 -7.41
N MET A 103 5.80 -2.76 -8.00
CA MET A 103 5.55 -1.85 -9.13
C MET A 103 5.59 -0.37 -8.74
N LEU A 104 5.51 -0.05 -7.44
CA LEU A 104 5.63 1.31 -6.93
C LEU A 104 7.09 1.74 -6.70
N ARG A 105 8.06 0.82 -6.77
CA ARG A 105 9.48 1.14 -6.60
C ARG A 105 9.92 2.23 -7.57
N GLY A 106 10.62 3.24 -7.06
CA GLY A 106 11.06 4.37 -7.86
C GLY A 106 9.95 5.36 -8.27
N MET A 107 8.73 5.24 -7.73
CA MET A 107 7.70 6.27 -7.94
C MET A 107 8.09 7.58 -7.25
N SER A 108 8.07 8.68 -7.99
CA SER A 108 8.35 10.00 -7.44
C SER A 108 7.17 10.55 -6.66
N MET A 109 7.42 11.12 -5.48
CA MET A 109 6.39 11.85 -4.69
C MET A 109 5.79 13.01 -5.49
N TYR A 110 6.57 13.66 -6.34
CA TYR A 110 6.10 14.76 -7.18
C TYR A 110 5.09 14.36 -8.25
N ASN A 111 5.02 13.06 -8.60
CA ASN A 111 4.00 12.52 -9.50
C ASN A 111 2.68 12.23 -8.79
N ILE A 112 2.66 12.27 -7.47
CA ILE A 112 1.45 12.05 -6.67
C ILE A 112 0.69 13.36 -6.56
N LYS A 113 -0.61 13.33 -6.84
CA LYS A 113 -1.54 14.45 -6.58
C LYS A 113 -2.10 14.34 -5.16
N SER A 114 -2.63 13.17 -4.83
CA SER A 114 -3.19 12.88 -3.50
C SER A 114 -3.10 11.39 -3.18
N ILE A 115 -3.15 11.07 -1.90
CA ILE A 115 -3.31 9.71 -1.39
C ILE A 115 -4.59 9.67 -0.57
N LYS A 116 -5.45 8.72 -0.88
CA LYS A 116 -6.64 8.40 -0.10
C LYS A 116 -6.43 7.08 0.63
N LEU A 117 -6.57 7.13 1.95
CA LEU A 117 -6.55 5.94 2.78
C LEU A 117 -7.99 5.48 3.04
N HIS A 118 -8.40 4.40 2.37
CA HIS A 118 -9.71 3.82 2.62
C HIS A 118 -9.71 3.09 3.95
N ARG A 119 -10.50 3.59 4.89
CA ARG A 119 -10.58 3.10 6.26
C ARG A 119 -12.01 2.88 6.74
N ASP A 120 -13.00 3.59 6.18
CA ASP A 120 -14.39 3.36 6.54
C ASP A 120 -14.90 2.02 6.01
N ALA A 121 -15.86 1.43 6.72
CA ALA A 121 -16.33 0.09 6.45
C ALA A 121 -17.00 -0.07 5.07
N LEU A 122 -17.68 0.98 4.59
CA LEU A 122 -18.29 0.99 3.27
C LEU A 122 -17.23 1.05 2.17
N SER A 123 -16.26 1.99 2.28
CA SER A 123 -15.17 2.13 1.30
C SER A 123 -14.37 0.84 1.16
N LEU A 124 -14.04 0.19 2.28
CA LEU A 124 -13.35 -1.10 2.26
C LEU A 124 -14.20 -2.20 1.61
N SER A 125 -15.51 -2.21 1.84
CA SER A 125 -16.41 -3.20 1.25
C SER A 125 -16.45 -3.15 -0.28
N ARG A 126 -16.27 -1.97 -0.89
CA ARG A 126 -16.18 -1.81 -2.35
C ARG A 126 -15.01 -2.58 -2.98
N TRP A 127 -13.99 -2.89 -2.19
CA TRP A 127 -12.82 -3.67 -2.63
C TRP A 127 -12.96 -5.18 -2.41
N GLY A 128 -14.06 -5.63 -1.78
CA GLY A 128 -14.41 -7.04 -1.63
C GLY A 128 -13.28 -7.91 -1.07
N LEU A 129 -12.69 -8.78 -1.90
CA LEU A 129 -11.56 -9.66 -1.54
C LEU A 129 -10.23 -8.93 -1.29
N HIS A 130 -10.15 -7.63 -1.50
CA HIS A 130 -8.91 -6.84 -1.39
C HIS A 130 -8.99 -5.74 -0.32
N GLY A 131 -10.15 -5.55 0.31
CA GLY A 131 -10.34 -4.51 1.33
C GLY A 131 -9.88 -4.86 2.75
N ALA A 132 -9.40 -6.06 2.97
CA ALA A 132 -9.20 -6.63 4.30
C ALA A 132 -8.15 -5.92 5.18
N ASP A 133 -7.00 -5.59 4.61
CA ASP A 133 -5.87 -4.96 5.31
C ASP A 133 -5.85 -3.44 5.17
N GLY A 134 -6.81 -2.88 4.46
CA GLY A 134 -6.90 -1.48 4.06
C GLY A 134 -6.48 -1.27 2.60
N VAL A 135 -6.86 -0.13 2.04
CA VAL A 135 -6.53 0.23 0.65
C VAL A 135 -5.91 1.62 0.64
N VAL A 136 -4.78 1.73 -0.03
CA VAL A 136 -4.07 2.99 -0.27
C VAL A 136 -4.25 3.35 -1.74
N GLU A 137 -5.12 4.31 -2.01
CA GLU A 137 -5.37 4.80 -3.36
C GLU A 137 -4.54 6.04 -3.64
N ILE A 138 -3.69 5.95 -4.65
CA ILE A 138 -2.79 7.00 -5.10
C ILE A 138 -3.38 7.59 -6.38
N THR A 139 -3.67 8.88 -6.36
CA THR A 139 -4.05 9.64 -7.56
C THR A 139 -2.82 10.37 -8.07
N THR A 140 -2.50 10.18 -9.35
CA THR A 140 -1.33 10.83 -9.96
C THR A 140 -1.69 12.23 -10.47
N ARG A 141 -0.66 13.09 -10.62
CA ARG A 141 -0.83 14.42 -11.21
C ARG A 141 -1.17 14.29 -12.68
N LYS A 142 -2.15 15.06 -13.10
CA LYS A 142 -2.55 15.27 -14.49
C LYS A 142 -1.96 16.60 -14.97
N HIS A 143 -2.14 16.89 -16.27
CA HIS A 143 -1.69 18.17 -16.84
C HIS A 143 -2.47 19.37 -16.28
N GLU A 144 -1.86 20.52 -16.23
CA GLU A 144 -2.52 21.80 -16.04
C GLU A 144 -2.89 22.39 -17.41
N LYS A 145 -4.14 22.85 -17.54
CA LYS A 145 -4.61 23.48 -18.78
C LYS A 145 -3.92 24.81 -18.99
N GLY A 146 -3.43 25.07 -20.19
CA GLY A 146 -2.83 26.36 -20.54
C GLY A 146 -1.58 26.25 -21.40
N SER A 147 -0.73 27.27 -21.32
CA SER A 147 0.58 27.31 -22.00
C SER A 147 1.50 26.18 -21.49
N ILE A 148 2.51 25.89 -22.27
CA ILE A 148 3.55 24.94 -21.90
C ILE A 148 4.21 25.40 -20.60
N ASN A 149 4.21 24.52 -19.61
CA ASN A 149 4.92 24.66 -18.35
C ASN A 149 6.04 23.65 -18.28
N VAL A 150 7.21 24.10 -17.88
CA VAL A 150 8.37 23.25 -17.64
C VAL A 150 8.75 23.36 -16.18
N ASN A 151 8.80 22.24 -15.49
CA ASN A 151 9.19 22.17 -14.09
C ASN A 151 10.44 21.32 -13.95
N TYR A 152 11.50 21.86 -13.38
CA TYR A 152 12.67 21.12 -12.99
C TYR A 152 12.80 21.07 -11.48
N ARG A 153 12.97 19.86 -10.95
CA ARG A 153 13.17 19.61 -9.52
C ARG A 153 14.43 18.81 -9.29
N THR A 154 15.17 19.17 -8.28
CA THR A 154 16.30 18.39 -7.82
C THR A 154 16.29 18.27 -6.31
N ASP A 155 16.51 17.06 -5.81
CA ASP A 155 16.67 16.76 -4.40
C ASP A 155 18.09 16.25 -4.16
N LEU A 156 18.81 16.92 -3.28
CA LEU A 156 20.13 16.51 -2.81
C LEU A 156 19.98 16.06 -1.36
N SER A 157 20.25 14.81 -1.08
CA SER A 157 20.08 14.22 0.24
C SER A 157 21.39 13.69 0.80
N LEU A 158 21.69 14.10 2.00
CA LEU A 158 22.77 13.57 2.81
C LEU A 158 22.16 12.76 3.96
N ASN A 159 22.47 11.49 4.02
CA ASN A 159 21.96 10.59 5.03
C ASN A 159 23.13 10.05 5.84
N TRP A 160 22.92 9.86 7.14
CA TRP A 160 23.93 9.27 8.02
C TRP A 160 23.27 8.41 9.10
N ALA A 161 23.87 7.26 9.34
CA ALA A 161 23.65 6.37 10.45
C ALA A 161 25.00 5.78 10.82
N ASP A 162 25.31 4.60 10.31
CA ASP A 162 26.64 3.97 10.46
C ASP A 162 27.65 4.55 9.46
N LYS A 163 27.15 4.98 8.30
CA LYS A 163 27.92 5.61 7.23
C LYS A 163 27.17 6.81 6.66
N THR A 164 27.91 7.79 6.16
CA THR A 164 27.34 8.91 5.42
C THR A 164 27.11 8.51 3.96
N ALA A 165 25.90 8.74 3.47
CA ALA A 165 25.47 8.43 2.10
C ALA A 165 24.91 9.68 1.41
N PHE A 166 25.38 9.94 0.22
CA PHE A 166 24.88 11.04 -0.61
C PHE A 166 23.95 10.50 -1.71
N ARG A 167 22.84 11.19 -1.90
CA ARG A 167 21.86 10.87 -2.95
C ARG A 167 21.46 12.12 -3.68
N HIS A 168 21.20 11.97 -4.96
CA HIS A 168 20.61 13.03 -5.76
C HIS A 168 19.52 12.46 -6.67
N ARG A 169 18.48 13.27 -6.89
CA ARG A 169 17.37 12.96 -7.76
C ARG A 169 17.03 14.18 -8.58
N HIS A 170 16.77 13.98 -9.85
CA HIS A 170 16.39 15.01 -10.79
C HIS A 170 15.09 14.61 -11.47
N GLN A 171 14.14 15.51 -11.54
CA GLN A 171 12.89 15.34 -12.25
C GLN A 171 12.63 16.53 -13.16
N LEU A 172 12.26 16.23 -14.39
CA LEU A 172 11.86 17.21 -15.38
C LEU A 172 10.46 16.87 -15.85
N ASP A 173 9.55 17.84 -15.74
CA ASP A 173 8.18 17.73 -16.17
C ASP A 173 7.90 18.74 -17.27
N PHE A 174 7.28 18.27 -18.35
CA PHE A 174 6.71 19.09 -19.41
C PHE A 174 5.21 18.86 -19.42
N GLU A 175 4.46 19.91 -19.20
CA GLU A 175 3.01 19.82 -19.23
C GLU A 175 2.40 20.99 -20.00
N GLY A 176 1.24 20.75 -20.58
CA GLY A 176 0.53 21.77 -21.31
C GLY A 176 -0.66 21.20 -22.06
N GLY A 177 -1.31 22.06 -22.79
CA GLY A 177 -2.43 21.62 -23.60
C GLY A 177 -3.41 22.75 -23.88
N ASP A 178 -4.36 22.42 -24.72
CA ASP A 178 -5.45 23.30 -25.07
C ASP A 178 -6.79 22.83 -24.44
N LYS A 179 -7.88 23.30 -24.95
CA LYS A 179 -9.22 22.93 -24.50
C LYS A 179 -9.54 21.44 -24.72
N TYR A 180 -8.92 20.81 -25.71
CA TYR A 180 -9.25 19.47 -26.18
C TYR A 180 -8.19 18.44 -25.86
N VAL A 181 -6.92 18.81 -25.97
CA VAL A 181 -5.78 17.90 -25.77
C VAL A 181 -4.88 18.45 -24.69
N GLY A 182 -4.55 17.61 -23.73
CA GLY A 182 -3.56 17.88 -22.71
C GLY A 182 -2.48 16.80 -22.71
N TYR A 183 -1.28 17.17 -22.30
CA TYR A 183 -0.17 16.23 -22.16
C TYR A 183 0.65 16.53 -20.92
N HIS A 184 1.22 15.49 -20.35
CA HIS A 184 2.18 15.57 -19.26
C HIS A 184 3.27 14.53 -19.48
N LEU A 185 4.51 15.00 -19.67
CA LEU A 185 5.68 14.16 -19.85
C LEU A 185 6.59 14.34 -18.64
N THR A 186 7.04 13.26 -18.04
CA THR A 186 7.96 13.28 -16.90
C THR A 186 9.18 12.43 -17.20
N ALA A 187 10.36 12.96 -16.91
CA ALA A 187 11.61 12.23 -16.84
C ALA A 187 12.18 12.31 -15.43
N LEU A 188 12.46 11.17 -14.83
CA LEU A 188 13.04 11.01 -13.50
C LEU A 188 14.38 10.30 -13.62
N LEU A 189 15.41 10.90 -13.04
CA LEU A 189 16.75 10.34 -12.99
C LEU A 189 17.29 10.43 -11.56
N SER A 190 17.78 9.32 -11.01
CA SER A 190 18.50 9.27 -9.75
C SER A 190 19.68 8.32 -9.91
N PRO A 191 20.80 8.80 -10.48
CA PRO A 191 21.93 7.94 -10.80
C PRO A 191 22.78 7.67 -9.56
N SER A 192 23.30 6.46 -9.46
CA SER A 192 24.35 6.00 -8.52
C SER A 192 24.21 6.53 -7.08
N SER A 193 22.98 6.64 -6.61
CA SER A 193 22.70 7.11 -5.26
C SER A 193 23.12 6.06 -4.23
N GLU A 194 23.93 6.44 -3.27
CA GLU A 194 24.37 5.55 -2.19
C GLU A 194 23.29 5.32 -1.14
N GLY A 195 23.21 4.10 -0.62
CA GLY A 195 22.39 3.77 0.54
C GLY A 195 23.16 3.94 1.85
N ILE A 196 22.45 3.89 2.97
CA ILE A 196 23.00 4.10 4.32
C ILE A 196 23.88 2.94 4.76
N LYS A 197 23.52 1.73 4.38
CA LYS A 197 24.37 0.55 4.63
C LYS A 197 25.50 0.51 3.62
N GLU A 198 26.67 0.16 4.09
CA GLU A 198 27.86 0.02 3.26
C GLU A 198 27.59 -0.94 2.08
N GLY A 199 28.03 -0.54 0.88
CA GLY A 199 27.82 -1.31 -0.35
C GLY A 199 26.40 -1.21 -0.96
N SER A 200 25.44 -0.54 -0.30
CA SER A 200 24.13 -0.34 -0.92
C SER A 200 24.15 0.84 -1.90
N LYS A 201 23.56 0.63 -3.08
CA LYS A 201 23.39 1.67 -4.12
C LYS A 201 22.07 1.47 -4.84
N SER A 202 21.57 2.53 -5.45
CA SER A 202 20.39 2.45 -6.29
C SER A 202 20.44 3.47 -7.44
N ASP A 203 20.05 3.02 -8.62
CA ASP A 203 19.86 3.86 -9.80
C ASP A 203 18.39 3.79 -10.22
N ILE A 204 17.82 4.93 -10.58
CA ILE A 204 16.45 5.01 -11.08
C ILE A 204 16.43 5.78 -12.38
N LEU A 205 15.78 5.20 -13.37
CA LEU A 205 15.32 5.87 -14.58
C LEU A 205 13.81 5.70 -14.68
N GLY A 206 13.07 6.79 -14.69
CA GLY A 206 11.63 6.80 -14.87
C GLY A 206 11.21 7.71 -16.02
N LEU A 207 10.34 7.21 -16.87
CA LEU A 207 9.73 7.98 -17.96
C LEU A 207 8.22 7.80 -17.87
N ARG A 208 7.48 8.89 -17.99
CA ARG A 208 6.01 8.87 -18.04
C ARG A 208 5.54 9.77 -19.16
N ALA A 209 4.57 9.28 -19.90
CA ALA A 209 3.88 10.04 -20.92
C ALA A 209 2.37 9.90 -20.71
N MET A 210 1.70 11.00 -20.48
CA MET A 210 0.27 11.05 -20.33
C MET A 210 -0.32 11.99 -21.37
N VAL A 211 -1.38 11.55 -22.01
CA VAL A 211 -2.17 12.35 -22.97
C VAL A 211 -3.63 12.26 -22.58
N GLU A 212 -4.29 13.40 -22.55
CA GLU A 212 -5.74 13.50 -22.33
C GLU A 212 -6.41 14.12 -23.54
N TYR A 213 -7.58 13.59 -23.87
CA TYR A 213 -8.47 14.13 -24.89
C TYR A 213 -9.83 14.39 -24.27
N ASN A 214 -10.30 15.65 -24.33
CA ASN A 214 -11.54 16.09 -23.73
C ASN A 214 -12.42 16.74 -24.78
N ARG A 215 -13.56 16.14 -25.10
CA ARG A 215 -14.54 16.73 -26.07
C ARG A 215 -15.95 16.46 -25.61
N LYS A 216 -16.65 17.53 -25.19
CA LYS A 216 -18.09 17.51 -24.79
C LYS A 216 -18.51 16.24 -24.03
N ALA A 217 -18.90 15.19 -24.77
CA ALA A 217 -19.41 13.95 -24.23
C ALA A 217 -18.34 12.85 -24.00
N LEU A 218 -17.11 13.00 -24.55
CA LEU A 218 -16.09 11.98 -24.52
C LEU A 218 -14.81 12.54 -23.91
N ASN A 219 -14.37 11.95 -22.81
CA ASN A 219 -13.08 12.22 -22.19
C ASN A 219 -12.27 10.92 -22.21
N MET A 220 -11.06 10.98 -22.73
CA MET A 220 -10.15 9.83 -22.76
C MET A 220 -8.80 10.25 -22.23
N SER A 221 -8.10 9.34 -21.57
CA SER A 221 -6.70 9.53 -21.21
C SER A 221 -5.93 8.24 -21.37
N ASN A 222 -4.67 8.38 -21.74
CA ASN A 222 -3.71 7.28 -21.75
C ASN A 222 -2.46 7.73 -20.98
N ASP A 223 -1.95 6.86 -20.10
CA ASP A 223 -0.81 7.10 -19.23
C ASP A 223 0.14 5.90 -19.30
N ILE A 224 1.24 6.09 -19.99
CA ILE A 224 2.28 5.09 -20.13
C ILE A 224 3.43 5.45 -19.20
N THR A 225 3.84 4.52 -18.34
CA THR A 225 4.97 4.70 -17.44
C THR A 225 5.97 3.56 -17.62
N PHE A 226 7.21 3.93 -17.85
CA PHE A 226 8.37 3.03 -17.86
C PHE A 226 9.27 3.37 -16.68
N ARG A 227 9.73 2.35 -15.94
CA ARG A 227 10.71 2.51 -14.87
C ARG A 227 11.74 1.40 -14.92
N ASN A 228 12.99 1.79 -14.68
CA ASN A 228 14.11 0.88 -14.48
C ASN A 228 14.77 1.24 -13.15
N VAL A 229 14.84 0.30 -12.23
CA VAL A 229 15.46 0.47 -10.92
C VAL A 229 16.50 -0.62 -10.75
N ASN A 230 17.75 -0.22 -10.52
CA ASN A 230 18.83 -1.13 -10.19
C ASN A 230 19.19 -0.91 -8.72
N GLU A 231 19.17 -1.97 -7.93
CA GLU A 231 19.50 -1.93 -6.50
C GLU A 231 20.67 -2.87 -6.23
N HIS A 232 21.65 -2.35 -5.49
CA HIS A 232 22.69 -3.15 -4.86
C HIS A 232 22.35 -3.21 -3.37
N LEU A 233 22.17 -4.41 -2.85
CA LEU A 233 21.92 -4.63 -1.44
C LEU A 233 23.24 -4.81 -0.70
N PRO A 234 23.31 -4.41 0.58
CA PRO A 234 24.50 -4.65 1.40
C PRO A 234 24.72 -6.15 1.58
N CYS A 235 25.92 -6.60 1.35
CA CYS A 235 26.32 -7.96 1.69
C CYS A 235 26.42 -8.15 3.21
N VAL A 236 26.26 -9.37 3.66
CA VAL A 236 26.51 -9.75 5.05
C VAL A 236 28.01 -9.52 5.37
N THR A 237 28.32 -9.11 6.60
CA THR A 237 29.70 -8.81 7.02
C THR A 237 30.69 -9.97 6.85
N GLU A 238 30.19 -11.20 6.90
CA GLU A 238 30.95 -12.44 6.71
C GLU A 238 31.31 -12.70 5.22
N TYR A 239 30.78 -11.89 4.28
CA TYR A 239 31.09 -12.03 2.87
C TYR A 239 32.35 -11.26 2.50
N ALA A 240 33.24 -11.92 1.78
CA ALA A 240 34.48 -11.30 1.32
C ALA A 240 34.22 -10.19 0.28
N ALA A 241 35.22 -9.33 0.13
CA ALA A 241 35.22 -8.30 -0.88
C ALA A 241 35.00 -8.93 -2.28
N GLY A 242 34.17 -8.28 -3.09
CA GLY A 242 33.74 -8.79 -4.40
C GLY A 242 32.41 -9.55 -4.40
N SER A 243 31.92 -10.00 -3.23
CA SER A 243 30.55 -10.52 -3.10
C SER A 243 29.53 -9.42 -3.39
N PHE A 244 28.38 -9.78 -3.97
CA PHE A 244 27.33 -8.82 -4.28
C PHE A 244 25.94 -9.43 -4.24
N ASP A 245 24.96 -8.57 -3.98
CA ASP A 245 23.53 -8.84 -4.11
C ASP A 245 22.92 -7.69 -4.93
N LYS A 246 22.53 -7.98 -6.16
CA LYS A 246 22.06 -6.99 -7.14
C LYS A 246 20.67 -7.36 -7.60
N THR A 247 19.76 -6.40 -7.60
CA THR A 247 18.42 -6.59 -8.14
C THR A 247 18.11 -5.52 -9.16
N LYS A 248 17.61 -5.94 -10.31
CA LYS A 248 17.13 -5.06 -11.37
C LYS A 248 15.62 -5.24 -11.52
N TYR A 249 14.88 -4.15 -11.49
CA TYR A 249 13.45 -4.09 -11.76
C TYR A 249 13.22 -3.28 -13.04
N THR A 250 12.46 -3.83 -13.96
CA THR A 250 11.97 -3.11 -15.15
C THR A 250 10.46 -3.20 -15.15
N THR A 251 9.79 -2.05 -15.05
CA THR A 251 8.34 -1.97 -14.98
C THR A 251 7.80 -1.15 -16.14
N LEU A 252 6.81 -1.68 -16.84
CA LEU A 252 6.01 -0.99 -17.84
C LEU A 252 4.56 -1.05 -17.42
N THR A 253 3.90 0.12 -17.35
CA THR A 253 2.46 0.21 -17.14
C THR A 253 1.83 1.08 -18.20
N ASP A 254 0.70 0.66 -18.72
CA ASP A 254 -0.14 1.42 -19.65
C ASP A 254 -1.55 1.44 -19.10
N ARG A 255 -2.11 2.63 -18.93
CA ARG A 255 -3.46 2.85 -18.38
C ARG A 255 -4.25 3.71 -19.34
N PHE A 256 -5.28 3.13 -19.89
CA PHE A 256 -6.27 3.81 -20.70
C PHE A 256 -7.56 4.01 -19.91
N SER A 257 -8.13 5.21 -19.96
CA SER A 257 -9.44 5.49 -19.38
C SER A 257 -10.28 6.29 -20.34
N ALA A 258 -11.57 6.00 -20.34
CA ALA A 258 -12.55 6.69 -21.16
C ALA A 258 -13.83 6.94 -20.36
N ARG A 259 -14.34 8.16 -20.42
CA ARG A 259 -15.67 8.52 -19.92
C ARG A 259 -16.54 9.01 -21.07
N LEU A 260 -17.70 8.38 -21.22
CA LEU A 260 -18.71 8.76 -22.19
C LEU A 260 -19.95 9.30 -21.48
N GLN A 261 -20.25 10.59 -21.67
CA GLN A 261 -21.48 11.21 -21.19
C GLN A 261 -22.62 10.87 -22.14
N ILE A 262 -23.52 9.99 -21.70
CA ILE A 262 -24.67 9.54 -22.50
C ILE A 262 -25.81 10.56 -22.41
N SER A 263 -26.05 11.07 -21.21
CA SER A 263 -26.99 12.15 -20.92
C SER A 263 -26.49 13.01 -19.77
N PRO A 264 -27.11 14.15 -19.45
CA PRO A 264 -26.71 14.96 -18.27
C PRO A 264 -26.73 14.18 -16.94
N LYS A 265 -27.52 13.11 -16.88
CA LYS A 265 -27.70 12.28 -15.65
C LYS A 265 -27.03 10.93 -15.74
N LEU A 266 -26.56 10.49 -16.90
CA LEU A 266 -26.04 9.13 -17.13
C LEU A 266 -24.73 9.19 -17.90
N TRP A 267 -23.70 8.51 -17.38
CA TRP A 267 -22.43 8.34 -18.07
C TRP A 267 -21.87 6.94 -17.85
N ALA A 268 -21.02 6.53 -18.77
CA ALA A 268 -20.26 5.29 -18.69
C ALA A 268 -18.78 5.60 -18.49
N ASP A 269 -18.16 4.91 -17.57
CA ASP A 269 -16.70 4.91 -17.35
C ASP A 269 -16.13 3.56 -17.75
N GLY A 270 -15.01 3.59 -18.48
CA GLY A 270 -14.23 2.41 -18.82
C GLY A 270 -12.77 2.65 -18.55
N HIS A 271 -12.12 1.71 -17.87
CA HIS A 271 -10.68 1.72 -17.62
C HIS A 271 -10.08 0.40 -18.07
N PHE A 272 -8.92 0.48 -18.69
CA PHE A 272 -8.14 -0.68 -19.05
C PHE A 272 -6.69 -0.43 -18.68
N SER A 273 -6.02 -1.41 -18.08
CA SER A 273 -4.59 -1.33 -17.85
C SER A 273 -3.87 -2.63 -18.13
N PHE A 274 -2.65 -2.44 -18.56
CA PHE A 274 -1.63 -3.44 -18.68
C PHE A 274 -0.46 -3.06 -17.78
N ALA A 275 0.04 -4.01 -17.01
CA ALA A 275 1.26 -3.82 -16.24
C ALA A 275 2.16 -5.06 -16.36
N ARG A 276 3.45 -4.83 -16.58
CA ARG A 276 4.45 -5.88 -16.56
C ARG A 276 5.67 -5.44 -15.76
N MET A 277 6.10 -6.27 -14.85
CA MET A 277 7.33 -6.10 -14.10
C MET A 277 8.22 -7.31 -14.30
N LEU A 278 9.44 -7.05 -14.75
CA LEU A 278 10.52 -8.01 -14.81
C LEU A 278 11.50 -7.70 -13.69
N SER A 279 11.80 -8.68 -12.85
CA SER A 279 12.89 -8.54 -11.89
C SER A 279 13.90 -9.65 -12.05
N ARG A 280 15.17 -9.29 -11.84
CA ARG A 280 16.28 -10.21 -11.78
C ARG A 280 17.15 -9.87 -10.59
N ARG A 281 17.38 -10.84 -9.71
CA ARG A 281 18.31 -10.74 -8.58
C ARG A 281 19.45 -11.71 -8.79
N ASP A 282 20.66 -11.18 -8.73
CA ASP A 282 21.91 -11.93 -8.82
C ASP A 282 22.62 -11.81 -7.45
N ILE A 283 22.86 -12.95 -6.80
CA ILE A 283 23.55 -13.04 -5.51
C ILE A 283 24.82 -13.84 -5.72
N TYR A 284 25.95 -13.22 -5.45
CA TYR A 284 27.26 -13.84 -5.53
C TYR A 284 27.94 -13.79 -4.16
N VAL A 285 28.41 -14.92 -3.66
CA VAL A 285 29.24 -15.02 -2.47
C VAL A 285 30.60 -15.56 -2.86
N SER A 286 31.62 -14.76 -2.65
CA SER A 286 33.00 -15.09 -3.00
C SER A 286 33.48 -16.32 -2.23
N PRO A 287 34.28 -17.22 -2.87
CA PRO A 287 34.82 -18.41 -2.19
C PRO A 287 35.73 -18.12 -1.01
N SER A 288 36.31 -16.92 -0.91
CA SER A 288 37.13 -16.48 0.22
C SER A 288 36.31 -15.94 1.40
N SER A 289 34.98 -15.98 1.34
CA SER A 289 34.10 -15.48 2.41
C SER A 289 34.18 -16.36 3.66
N GLU A 290 34.08 -15.74 4.84
CA GLU A 290 34.12 -16.41 6.13
C GLU A 290 33.02 -17.47 6.31
N VAL A 291 31.90 -17.33 5.60
CA VAL A 291 30.81 -18.34 5.59
C VAL A 291 31.29 -19.73 5.14
N PHE A 292 32.40 -19.80 4.42
CA PHE A 292 33.01 -21.05 3.96
C PHE A 292 34.22 -21.50 4.80
N ALA A 293 34.61 -20.77 5.87
CA ALA A 293 35.82 -21.04 6.66
C ALA A 293 35.85 -22.46 7.21
N ASN A 294 34.69 -23.03 7.54
CA ASN A 294 34.56 -24.37 8.11
C ASN A 294 34.17 -25.45 7.08
N ASN A 295 34.16 -25.11 5.77
CA ASN A 295 33.77 -26.06 4.74
C ASN A 295 34.88 -27.09 4.49
N ALA A 296 34.57 -28.37 4.66
CA ALA A 296 35.50 -29.46 4.46
C ALA A 296 35.97 -29.61 3.01
N ASP A 297 35.11 -29.25 2.02
CA ASP A 297 35.49 -29.28 0.62
C ASP A 297 35.60 -27.83 0.08
N VAL A 298 36.83 -27.35 0.02
CA VAL A 298 37.15 -26.01 -0.52
C VAL A 298 36.67 -25.81 -1.96
N ARG A 299 36.56 -26.91 -2.75
CA ARG A 299 36.07 -26.85 -4.14
C ARG A 299 34.55 -26.56 -4.23
N ALA A 300 33.84 -26.68 -3.12
CA ALA A 300 32.43 -26.33 -3.01
C ALA A 300 32.20 -24.89 -2.56
N ASN A 301 33.27 -24.12 -2.27
CA ASN A 301 33.19 -22.73 -1.85
C ASN A 301 32.77 -21.83 -3.02
N GLY A 302 32.20 -20.68 -2.66
CA GLY A 302 31.67 -19.74 -3.63
C GLY A 302 30.31 -20.16 -4.20
N THR A 303 29.33 -19.29 -4.13
CA THR A 303 27.97 -19.54 -4.63
C THR A 303 27.51 -18.43 -5.54
N TYR A 304 26.68 -18.79 -6.52
CA TYR A 304 25.99 -17.82 -7.37
C TYR A 304 24.53 -18.23 -7.51
N HIS A 305 23.62 -17.31 -7.16
CA HIS A 305 22.18 -17.54 -7.26
C HIS A 305 21.57 -16.51 -8.20
N ILE A 306 20.65 -16.94 -9.05
CA ILE A 306 19.82 -16.08 -9.88
C ILE A 306 18.37 -16.34 -9.54
N LEU A 307 17.63 -15.25 -9.30
CA LEU A 307 16.19 -15.27 -9.14
C LEU A 307 15.58 -14.34 -10.19
N ARG A 308 14.62 -14.84 -10.94
CA ARG A 308 13.88 -14.07 -11.94
C ARG A 308 12.40 -14.14 -11.65
N HIS A 309 11.72 -13.01 -11.76
CA HIS A 309 10.27 -12.92 -11.68
C HIS A 309 9.75 -12.09 -12.84
N ASP A 310 8.65 -12.56 -13.43
CA ASP A 310 7.87 -11.86 -14.45
C ASP A 310 6.43 -11.80 -13.96
N ILE A 311 5.98 -10.61 -13.60
CA ILE A 311 4.61 -10.34 -13.16
C ILE A 311 3.95 -9.57 -14.29
N THR A 312 2.91 -10.16 -14.87
CA THR A 312 2.11 -9.51 -15.91
C THR A 312 0.66 -9.46 -15.46
N SER A 313 0.01 -8.33 -15.58
CA SER A 313 -1.41 -8.17 -15.24
C SER A 313 -2.16 -7.34 -16.27
N PHE A 314 -3.40 -7.73 -16.49
CA PHE A 314 -4.42 -7.01 -17.23
C PHE A 314 -5.58 -6.71 -16.29
N GLN A 315 -6.08 -5.49 -16.33
CA GLN A 315 -7.25 -5.08 -15.58
C GLN A 315 -8.20 -4.31 -16.49
N GLY A 316 -9.48 -4.57 -16.32
CA GLY A 316 -10.53 -3.84 -17.00
C GLY A 316 -11.65 -3.51 -16.03
N ASP A 317 -12.05 -2.25 -15.98
CA ASP A 317 -13.19 -1.78 -15.19
C ASP A 317 -14.19 -1.13 -16.13
N PHE A 318 -15.44 -1.49 -15.97
CA PHE A 318 -16.55 -0.85 -16.66
C PHE A 318 -17.63 -0.50 -15.65
N SER A 319 -18.13 0.73 -15.68
CA SER A 319 -19.25 1.14 -14.84
C SER A 319 -20.21 2.06 -15.57
N LEU A 320 -21.49 1.91 -15.25
CA LEU A 320 -22.56 2.82 -15.64
C LEU A 320 -22.98 3.61 -14.41
N ASN A 321 -22.96 4.93 -14.52
CA ASN A 321 -23.18 5.84 -13.41
C ASN A 321 -24.39 6.72 -13.69
N TYR A 322 -25.29 6.81 -12.74
CA TYR A 322 -26.49 7.62 -12.81
C TYR A 322 -26.55 8.60 -11.65
N THR A 323 -26.87 9.85 -11.93
CA THR A 323 -27.09 10.89 -10.91
C THR A 323 -28.39 11.62 -11.21
N HIS A 324 -29.24 11.72 -10.19
CA HIS A 324 -30.51 12.45 -10.29
C HIS A 324 -30.72 13.32 -9.06
N GLN A 325 -30.91 14.59 -9.28
CA GLN A 325 -31.36 15.54 -8.26
C GLN A 325 -32.86 15.70 -8.41
N PHE A 326 -33.58 15.49 -7.32
CA PHE A 326 -35.05 15.67 -7.23
C PHE A 326 -35.37 17.12 -6.88
N ASP A 327 -36.59 17.53 -7.13
CA ASP A 327 -37.07 18.90 -6.85
C ASP A 327 -37.05 19.27 -5.36
N ASN A 328 -37.08 18.26 -4.47
CA ASN A 328 -37.00 18.40 -3.02
C ASN A 328 -35.57 18.37 -2.47
N ASN A 329 -34.58 18.76 -3.26
CA ASN A 329 -33.15 18.74 -2.92
C ASN A 329 -32.54 17.34 -2.65
N ALA A 330 -33.30 16.26 -2.80
CA ALA A 330 -32.75 14.93 -2.68
C ALA A 330 -31.85 14.59 -3.87
N LEU A 331 -30.73 13.92 -3.62
CA LEU A 331 -29.75 13.49 -4.60
C LEU A 331 -29.60 11.98 -4.55
N LEU A 332 -29.88 11.32 -5.67
CA LEU A 332 -29.64 9.90 -5.87
C LEU A 332 -28.42 9.72 -6.79
N LYS A 333 -27.44 8.97 -6.33
CA LYS A 333 -26.32 8.48 -7.14
C LYS A 333 -26.37 6.96 -7.15
N ALA A 334 -26.33 6.37 -8.31
CA ALA A 334 -26.26 4.91 -8.48
C ALA A 334 -25.14 4.57 -9.45
N SER A 335 -24.40 3.54 -9.16
CA SER A 335 -23.34 3.01 -10.02
C SER A 335 -23.45 1.49 -10.05
N ALA A 336 -23.34 0.90 -11.24
CA ALA A 336 -23.27 -0.54 -11.39
C ALA A 336 -22.19 -0.87 -12.42
N GLY A 337 -21.46 -1.94 -12.20
CA GLY A 337 -20.38 -2.28 -13.11
C GLY A 337 -19.69 -3.57 -12.79
N MET A 338 -18.60 -3.82 -13.52
CA MET A 338 -17.74 -4.98 -13.34
C MET A 338 -16.27 -4.59 -13.40
N LYS A 339 -15.46 -5.34 -12.66
CA LYS A 339 -14.00 -5.26 -12.71
C LYS A 339 -13.45 -6.64 -13.02
N ILE A 340 -12.54 -6.70 -13.95
CA ILE A 340 -11.87 -7.93 -14.38
C ILE A 340 -10.38 -7.77 -14.07
N TYR A 341 -9.81 -8.79 -13.48
CA TYR A 341 -8.36 -8.89 -13.25
C TYR A 341 -7.86 -10.22 -13.78
N SER A 342 -6.77 -10.19 -14.53
CA SER A 342 -6.03 -11.38 -14.95
C SER A 342 -4.56 -11.16 -14.74
N GLY A 343 -3.95 -11.92 -13.84
CA GLY A 343 -2.55 -11.82 -13.46
C GLY A 343 -1.81 -13.13 -13.67
N THR A 344 -0.57 -13.02 -14.10
CA THR A 344 0.38 -14.12 -14.13
C THR A 344 1.62 -13.71 -13.35
N ASN A 345 2.01 -14.55 -12.40
CA ASN A 345 3.25 -14.43 -11.67
C ASN A 345 4.09 -15.66 -11.96
N TRP A 346 5.15 -15.49 -12.73
CA TRP A 346 6.09 -16.52 -13.06
C TRP A 346 7.44 -16.23 -12.43
N GLY A 347 8.07 -17.23 -11.86
CA GLY A 347 9.38 -17.10 -11.26
C GLY A 347 10.23 -18.33 -11.50
N GLU A 348 11.52 -18.10 -11.62
CA GLU A 348 12.54 -19.15 -11.68
C GLU A 348 13.72 -18.76 -10.81
N GLY A 349 14.33 -19.77 -10.21
CA GLY A 349 15.53 -19.61 -9.40
C GLY A 349 16.46 -20.78 -9.58
N TYR A 350 17.73 -20.48 -9.70
CA TYR A 350 18.78 -21.50 -9.71
C TYR A 350 20.03 -20.97 -9.04
N GLY A 351 20.75 -21.86 -8.40
CA GLY A 351 22.00 -21.56 -7.73
C GLY A 351 23.03 -22.64 -8.04
N GLY A 352 24.27 -22.22 -8.10
CA GLY A 352 25.42 -23.08 -8.23
C GLY A 352 26.48 -22.76 -7.20
N ARG A 353 27.33 -23.72 -6.92
CA ARG A 353 28.47 -23.64 -6.01
C ARG A 353 29.75 -24.11 -6.65
N GLY A 354 30.88 -23.87 -5.99
CA GLY A 354 32.18 -24.32 -6.47
C GLY A 354 32.80 -23.32 -7.45
N ILE A 355 32.91 -22.07 -7.04
CA ILE A 355 33.62 -21.03 -7.80
C ILE A 355 35.04 -20.96 -7.29
N ILE A 356 36.02 -21.10 -8.21
CA ILE A 356 37.42 -21.30 -7.86
C ILE A 356 38.12 -19.99 -7.44
N SER A 357 37.66 -18.84 -7.92
CA SER A 357 38.34 -17.56 -7.74
C SER A 357 37.34 -16.43 -7.44
N ASP A 358 37.75 -15.51 -6.57
CA ASP A 358 36.97 -14.32 -6.23
C ASP A 358 36.64 -13.41 -7.44
N GLN A 359 37.42 -13.51 -8.51
CA GLN A 359 37.21 -12.73 -9.74
C GLN A 359 36.23 -13.40 -10.72
N MET A 360 35.76 -14.61 -10.44
CA MET A 360 34.88 -15.41 -11.28
C MET A 360 33.40 -15.35 -10.84
N GLY A 361 32.92 -14.19 -10.45
CA GLY A 361 31.56 -13.97 -9.98
C GLY A 361 30.48 -14.07 -11.07
N TYR A 362 30.41 -15.21 -11.77
CA TYR A 362 29.41 -15.52 -12.79
C TYR A 362 28.89 -16.95 -12.62
N VAL A 363 27.62 -17.18 -12.92
CA VAL A 363 26.98 -18.49 -12.79
C VAL A 363 27.66 -19.59 -13.63
N THR A 364 28.27 -19.22 -14.75
CA THR A 364 28.99 -20.17 -15.65
C THR A 364 30.24 -20.79 -15.05
N PHE A 365 30.73 -20.22 -13.92
CA PHE A 365 31.90 -20.75 -13.22
C PHE A 365 31.54 -21.66 -12.07
N THR A 366 30.25 -21.89 -11.79
CA THR A 366 29.82 -22.87 -10.82
C THR A 366 30.03 -24.29 -11.33
N GLN A 367 30.49 -25.21 -10.49
CA GLN A 367 30.80 -26.60 -10.87
C GLN A 367 29.64 -27.55 -10.59
N ALA A 368 28.79 -27.24 -9.64
CA ALA A 368 27.66 -28.07 -9.25
C ALA A 368 26.48 -27.23 -8.79
N TYR A 369 25.29 -27.80 -8.85
CA TYR A 369 24.14 -27.21 -8.16
C TYR A 369 24.35 -27.24 -6.66
N ASP A 370 23.83 -26.22 -5.98
CA ASP A 370 23.72 -26.28 -4.54
C ASP A 370 22.74 -27.43 -4.19
N SER A 371 23.23 -28.39 -3.42
CA SER A 371 22.43 -29.58 -3.05
C SER A 371 21.20 -29.23 -2.23
N LEU A 372 21.21 -28.09 -1.54
CA LEU A 372 20.10 -27.57 -0.74
C LEU A 372 19.13 -26.68 -1.54
N GLN A 373 19.56 -26.19 -2.71
CA GLN A 373 18.77 -25.27 -3.53
C GLN A 373 18.71 -25.76 -4.99
N LYS A 374 17.91 -26.79 -5.22
CA LYS A 374 17.60 -27.22 -6.59
C LYS A 374 16.97 -26.07 -7.39
N PRO A 375 17.16 -26.05 -8.73
CA PRO A 375 16.43 -25.11 -9.57
C PRO A 375 14.94 -25.16 -9.31
N THR A 376 14.34 -23.99 -9.13
CA THR A 376 12.91 -23.85 -8.86
C THR A 376 12.25 -23.06 -9.97
N ALA A 377 11.01 -23.43 -10.30
CA ALA A 377 10.17 -22.63 -11.16
C ALA A 377 8.73 -22.72 -10.69
N TYR A 378 8.02 -21.62 -10.81
CA TYR A 378 6.59 -21.60 -10.54
C TYR A 378 5.87 -20.67 -11.52
N ARG A 379 4.60 -20.95 -11.74
CA ARG A 379 3.74 -20.10 -12.55
C ARG A 379 2.34 -20.10 -11.93
N ASN A 380 1.95 -18.95 -11.40
CA ASN A 380 0.64 -18.75 -10.79
C ASN A 380 -0.20 -17.87 -11.71
N HIS A 381 -1.45 -18.25 -11.88
CA HIS A 381 -2.45 -17.46 -12.58
C HIS A 381 -3.56 -17.08 -11.61
N GLU A 382 -3.93 -15.82 -11.64
CA GLU A 382 -5.02 -15.28 -10.87
C GLU A 382 -6.01 -14.60 -11.82
N ASN A 383 -7.24 -15.06 -11.83
CA ASN A 383 -8.32 -14.45 -12.59
C ASN A 383 -9.45 -14.11 -11.63
N GLU A 384 -9.92 -12.89 -11.69
CA GLU A 384 -10.99 -12.39 -10.86
C GLU A 384 -12.00 -11.61 -11.69
N LEU A 385 -13.27 -11.76 -11.33
CA LEU A 385 -14.38 -10.95 -11.77
C LEU A 385 -15.08 -10.42 -10.54
N GLN A 386 -15.24 -9.12 -10.45
CA GLN A 386 -16.03 -8.44 -9.43
C GLN A 386 -17.17 -7.69 -10.10
N GLU A 387 -18.39 -8.01 -9.75
CA GLU A 387 -19.59 -7.27 -10.13
C GLU A 387 -20.02 -6.43 -8.92
N PHE A 388 -20.40 -5.17 -9.13
CA PHE A 388 -20.76 -4.29 -8.04
C PHE A 388 -21.95 -3.40 -8.34
N VAL A 389 -22.64 -3.02 -7.27
CA VAL A 389 -23.68 -2.01 -7.28
C VAL A 389 -23.46 -1.10 -6.07
N ASP A 390 -23.36 0.19 -6.32
CA ASP A 390 -23.28 1.25 -5.33
C ASP A 390 -24.51 2.15 -5.44
N VAL A 391 -25.13 2.49 -4.33
CA VAL A 391 -26.26 3.44 -4.28
C VAL A 391 -26.01 4.40 -3.14
N ALA A 392 -26.09 5.69 -3.42
CA ALA A 392 -26.02 6.75 -2.43
C ALA A 392 -27.25 7.65 -2.59
N TYR A 393 -27.96 7.82 -1.51
CA TYR A 393 -29.10 8.71 -1.39
C TYR A 393 -28.83 9.77 -0.34
N HIS A 394 -28.92 11.01 -0.74
CA HIS A 394 -28.76 12.16 0.13
C HIS A 394 -30.03 12.97 0.08
N HIS A 395 -30.58 13.30 1.22
CA HIS A 395 -31.73 14.17 1.33
C HIS A 395 -31.51 15.12 2.48
N ASP A 396 -31.33 16.39 2.15
CA ASP A 396 -31.01 17.45 3.10
C ASP A 396 -29.87 17.00 4.07
N ARG A 397 -30.09 16.75 5.38
CA ARG A 397 -29.06 16.39 6.38
C ARG A 397 -28.78 14.89 6.52
N LEU A 398 -29.51 14.04 5.83
CA LEU A 398 -29.36 12.59 5.90
C LEU A 398 -28.70 12.05 4.65
N GLY A 399 -27.64 11.27 4.80
CA GLY A 399 -27.06 10.50 3.74
C GLY A 399 -27.07 9.01 4.05
N LEU A 400 -27.47 8.22 3.08
CA LEU A 400 -27.48 6.76 3.11
C LEU A 400 -26.69 6.25 1.93
N GLU A 401 -25.72 5.41 2.18
CA GLU A 401 -24.90 4.79 1.14
C GLU A 401 -24.86 3.28 1.34
N PHE A 402 -25.00 2.54 0.24
CA PHE A 402 -24.97 1.09 0.20
C PHE A 402 -24.03 0.63 -0.90
N THR A 403 -23.28 -0.41 -0.65
CA THR A 403 -22.48 -1.12 -1.65
C THR A 403 -22.70 -2.60 -1.51
N THR A 404 -22.75 -3.29 -2.64
CA THR A 404 -22.68 -4.74 -2.67
C THR A 404 -21.81 -5.15 -3.85
N ASN A 405 -21.06 -6.23 -3.67
CA ASN A 405 -20.27 -6.80 -4.75
C ASN A 405 -20.21 -8.31 -4.65
N ILE A 406 -20.17 -8.93 -5.81
CA ILE A 406 -20.03 -10.36 -6.02
C ILE A 406 -18.62 -10.56 -6.60
N ASN A 407 -17.83 -11.38 -5.94
CA ASN A 407 -16.46 -11.65 -6.35
C ASN A 407 -16.32 -13.10 -6.75
N HIS A 408 -15.78 -13.33 -7.94
CA HIS A 408 -15.40 -14.64 -8.45
C HIS A 408 -13.87 -14.68 -8.55
N SER A 409 -13.23 -15.62 -7.89
CA SER A 409 -11.76 -15.72 -7.92
C SER A 409 -11.30 -17.14 -8.23
N SER A 410 -10.34 -17.26 -9.15
CA SER A 410 -9.71 -18.54 -9.49
C SER A 410 -8.83 -19.10 -8.38
N LEU A 411 -8.44 -18.27 -7.40
CA LEU A 411 -7.68 -18.69 -6.22
C LEU A 411 -8.51 -19.49 -5.23
N LEU A 412 -9.83 -19.40 -5.30
CA LEU A 412 -10.76 -20.13 -4.44
C LEU A 412 -11.10 -21.51 -4.99
N PRO A 413 -11.38 -22.50 -4.12
CA PRO A 413 -11.86 -23.81 -4.51
C PRO A 413 -13.12 -23.73 -5.37
N LYS A 414 -13.32 -24.69 -6.26
CA LYS A 414 -14.41 -24.68 -7.24
C LYS A 414 -15.79 -24.44 -6.63
N ASN A 415 -16.03 -25.02 -5.46
CA ASN A 415 -17.32 -24.93 -4.76
C ASN A 415 -17.51 -23.57 -4.03
N ASN A 416 -16.44 -22.82 -3.78
CA ASN A 416 -16.44 -21.58 -3.00
C ASN A 416 -15.92 -20.38 -3.80
N ARG A 417 -15.93 -20.45 -5.15
CA ARG A 417 -15.37 -19.42 -6.03
C ARG A 417 -16.08 -18.08 -5.96
N THR A 418 -17.33 -18.11 -5.55
CA THR A 418 -18.18 -16.92 -5.51
C THR A 418 -18.40 -16.49 -4.07
N VAL A 419 -18.05 -15.26 -3.76
CA VAL A 419 -18.29 -14.65 -2.45
C VAL A 419 -18.92 -13.29 -2.59
N VAL A 420 -19.80 -12.97 -1.66
CA VAL A 420 -20.55 -11.71 -1.63
C VAL A 420 -20.10 -10.88 -0.45
N TYR A 421 -19.80 -9.61 -0.72
CA TYR A 421 -19.48 -8.60 0.27
C TYR A 421 -20.40 -7.40 0.10
N GLY A 422 -20.56 -6.65 1.18
CA GLY A 422 -21.36 -5.44 1.11
C GLY A 422 -21.16 -4.58 2.35
N GLY A 423 -21.63 -3.35 2.24
CA GLY A 423 -21.55 -2.37 3.30
C GLY A 423 -22.68 -1.35 3.22
N ALA A 424 -22.90 -0.71 4.36
CA ALA A 424 -23.85 0.39 4.51
C ALA A 424 -23.21 1.49 5.32
N LYS A 425 -23.55 2.73 4.99
CA LYS A 425 -23.13 3.93 5.72
C LYS A 425 -24.32 4.87 5.84
N CYS A 426 -24.49 5.39 7.02
CA CYS A 426 -25.47 6.42 7.32
C CYS A 426 -24.72 7.59 7.93
N TYR A 427 -25.00 8.80 7.50
CA TYR A 427 -24.50 9.98 8.16
C TYR A 427 -25.61 11.01 8.33
N PHE A 428 -25.46 11.80 9.38
CA PHE A 428 -26.38 12.87 9.73
C PHE A 428 -25.59 14.14 10.05
N GLU A 429 -25.89 15.23 9.33
CA GLU A 429 -25.31 16.54 9.55
C GLU A 429 -26.19 17.34 10.53
N MET A 430 -25.79 17.38 11.80
CA MET A 430 -26.51 18.15 12.80
C MET A 430 -26.37 19.66 12.57
N ILE A 431 -25.20 20.08 12.08
CA ILE A 431 -24.89 21.47 11.70
C ILE A 431 -24.17 21.40 10.37
N GLU A 432 -24.72 22.09 9.36
CA GLU A 432 -24.10 22.23 8.05
C GLU A 432 -23.15 23.42 8.02
N GLU A 433 -22.18 23.38 7.12
CA GLU A 433 -21.16 24.43 6.95
C GLU A 433 -21.77 25.81 6.58
N ASN A 434 -23.00 25.82 6.02
CA ASN A 434 -23.74 27.02 5.66
C ASN A 434 -24.76 27.46 6.74
N ASP A 435 -24.93 26.69 7.79
CA ASP A 435 -25.82 27.06 8.90
C ASP A 435 -25.22 28.19 9.76
N ALA A 436 -26.08 28.90 10.47
CA ALA A 436 -25.61 29.83 11.49
C ALA A 436 -24.83 29.01 12.56
N PRO A 437 -23.66 29.49 13.02
CA PRO A 437 -22.88 28.78 14.02
C PRO A 437 -23.68 28.53 15.28
N VAL A 438 -23.77 27.28 15.72
CA VAL A 438 -24.43 26.88 16.96
C VAL A 438 -23.34 26.52 17.97
N PHE A 439 -23.30 27.24 19.12
CA PHE A 439 -22.23 27.11 20.11
C PHE A 439 -20.79 27.29 19.55
N GLY A 440 -20.66 28.08 18.48
CA GLY A 440 -19.36 28.28 17.79
C GLY A 440 -18.95 27.15 16.84
N LEU A 441 -19.80 26.14 16.64
CA LEU A 441 -19.63 25.07 15.69
C LEU A 441 -20.22 25.48 14.34
N ASN A 442 -19.43 25.32 13.28
CA ASN A 442 -19.85 25.56 11.90
C ASN A 442 -20.24 24.25 11.21
N LYS A 443 -19.78 23.10 11.71
CA LYS A 443 -20.10 21.79 11.19
C LYS A 443 -20.12 20.76 12.31
N LEU A 444 -21.12 19.90 12.28
CA LEU A 444 -21.19 18.72 13.13
C LEU A 444 -21.87 17.59 12.35
N ARG A 445 -21.11 16.55 12.01
CA ARG A 445 -21.59 15.35 11.32
C ARG A 445 -21.33 14.12 12.16
N LEU A 446 -22.34 13.27 12.28
CA LEU A 446 -22.25 11.93 12.86
C LEU A 446 -22.33 10.91 11.72
N THR A 447 -21.48 9.91 11.75
CA THR A 447 -21.44 8.86 10.73
C THR A 447 -21.37 7.50 11.38
N ALA A 448 -22.13 6.54 10.86
CA ALA A 448 -22.04 5.13 11.20
C ALA A 448 -21.86 4.33 9.91
N SER A 449 -20.92 3.42 9.89
CA SER A 449 -20.70 2.50 8.77
C SER A 449 -20.51 1.08 9.26
N PHE A 450 -21.00 0.15 8.45
CA PHE A 450 -20.80 -1.29 8.63
C PHE A 450 -20.44 -1.89 7.28
N GLY A 451 -19.52 -2.86 7.27
CA GLY A 451 -19.13 -3.51 6.05
C GLY A 451 -18.45 -4.85 6.24
N THR A 452 -18.45 -5.61 5.17
CA THR A 452 -17.79 -6.91 5.09
C THR A 452 -16.77 -6.90 3.96
N THR A 453 -15.61 -7.49 4.22
CA THR A 453 -14.51 -7.66 3.25
C THR A 453 -13.89 -9.01 3.42
N GLY A 454 -13.02 -9.40 2.50
CA GLY A 454 -12.29 -10.65 2.60
C GLY A 454 -10.87 -10.56 2.05
N ILE A 455 -10.18 -11.67 2.19
CA ILE A 455 -8.90 -11.91 1.54
C ILE A 455 -8.71 -13.40 1.33
N VAL A 456 -8.03 -13.77 0.24
CA VAL A 456 -7.54 -15.14 0.00
C VAL A 456 -6.07 -15.17 0.44
N PRO A 457 -5.76 -15.68 1.65
CA PRO A 457 -4.39 -15.68 2.19
C PRO A 457 -3.55 -16.87 1.66
N PHE A 458 -4.06 -17.68 0.76
CA PHE A 458 -3.47 -18.90 0.26
C PHE A 458 -3.36 -18.90 -1.27
N SER A 459 -2.50 -19.77 -1.81
CA SER A 459 -2.42 -20.11 -3.22
C SER A 459 -3.31 -21.32 -3.53
N ASP A 460 -3.49 -21.60 -4.83
CA ASP A 460 -4.26 -22.77 -5.27
C ASP A 460 -3.63 -24.11 -4.87
N SER A 461 -2.34 -24.15 -4.54
CA SER A 461 -1.65 -25.33 -4.03
C SER A 461 -2.19 -25.85 -2.69
N TYR A 462 -2.95 -25.05 -1.92
CA TYR A 462 -3.55 -25.47 -0.66
C TYR A 462 -4.87 -26.24 -0.85
N TRP A 463 -5.54 -26.05 -1.97
CA TRP A 463 -6.79 -26.74 -2.25
C TRP A 463 -6.74 -27.66 -3.49
N ARG A 464 -5.62 -27.62 -4.25
CA ARG A 464 -5.30 -28.57 -5.33
C ARG A 464 -4.17 -29.48 -4.90
N ALA A 465 -4.18 -30.71 -5.39
CA ALA A 465 -3.06 -31.62 -5.22
C ALA A 465 -1.81 -31.01 -5.87
N ASN A 466 -0.76 -30.84 -5.09
CA ASN A 466 0.52 -30.31 -5.53
C ASN A 466 1.57 -31.43 -5.43
N TYR A 467 2.26 -31.69 -6.54
CA TYR A 467 3.27 -32.74 -6.62
C TYR A 467 4.64 -32.11 -6.85
N ARG A 468 5.65 -32.64 -6.16
CA ARG A 468 7.05 -32.32 -6.41
C ARG A 468 7.75 -33.55 -6.98
N ASN A 469 8.56 -33.34 -8.00
CA ASN A 469 9.44 -34.38 -8.50
C ASN A 469 10.62 -34.53 -7.54
N ASP A 470 10.65 -35.65 -6.86
CA ASP A 470 11.75 -36.03 -5.96
C ASP A 470 12.61 -37.09 -6.63
N VAL A 471 13.91 -36.87 -6.62
CA VAL A 471 14.88 -37.94 -6.90
C VAL A 471 15.04 -38.71 -5.61
N MET A 472 14.44 -39.87 -5.51
CA MET A 472 14.66 -40.76 -4.37
C MET A 472 16.04 -41.35 -4.45
N ASN A 473 16.96 -40.79 -3.67
CA ASN A 473 18.38 -41.19 -3.70
C ASN A 473 18.72 -42.38 -2.79
N GLU A 474 17.81 -42.89 -1.97
CA GLU A 474 18.25 -43.64 -0.80
C GLU A 474 17.88 -45.14 -0.76
N TYR A 475 17.02 -45.68 -1.62
CA TYR A 475 16.53 -47.03 -1.27
C TYR A 475 16.46 -48.11 -2.36
N ILE A 476 16.83 -47.90 -3.62
CA ILE A 476 16.74 -48.99 -4.59
C ILE A 476 17.96 -49.08 -5.52
N TYR A 477 18.78 -50.07 -5.27
CA TYR A 477 19.66 -50.77 -6.23
C TYR A 477 20.19 -49.96 -7.42
N ASN A 478 21.08 -48.99 -7.22
CA ASN A 478 21.84 -48.29 -8.25
C ASN A 478 21.05 -47.63 -9.40
N TYR A 479 19.73 -47.46 -9.30
CA TYR A 479 18.90 -46.76 -10.28
C TYR A 479 18.27 -45.52 -9.66
N TYR A 480 18.50 -44.35 -10.29
CA TYR A 480 17.77 -43.13 -9.98
C TYR A 480 16.33 -43.29 -10.48
N GLN A 481 15.40 -43.48 -9.60
CA GLN A 481 13.98 -43.40 -9.92
C GLN A 481 13.49 -41.97 -9.73
N LEU A 482 12.99 -41.37 -10.82
CA LEU A 482 12.25 -40.12 -10.74
C LEU A 482 10.83 -40.44 -10.26
N GLY A 483 10.49 -39.98 -9.08
CA GLY A 483 9.16 -40.08 -8.52
C GLY A 483 8.51 -38.71 -8.35
N ALA A 484 7.22 -38.67 -8.26
CA ALA A 484 6.48 -37.48 -7.85
C ALA A 484 5.85 -37.75 -6.48
N SER A 485 6.22 -36.93 -5.49
CA SER A 485 5.61 -36.99 -4.16
C SER A 485 4.53 -35.90 -4.01
N LEU A 486 3.40 -36.26 -3.44
CA LEU A 486 2.38 -35.28 -3.04
C LEU A 486 2.93 -34.43 -1.90
N GLN A 487 2.83 -33.11 -2.01
CA GLN A 487 3.46 -32.18 -1.07
C GLN A 487 2.60 -31.88 0.16
N GLY A 488 1.34 -32.31 0.17
CA GLY A 488 0.43 -32.10 1.28
C GLY A 488 -0.98 -32.50 0.90
N ILE A 489 -1.86 -32.61 1.87
CA ILE A 489 -3.27 -32.89 1.66
C ILE A 489 -3.96 -31.57 1.27
N ALA A 490 -4.60 -31.57 0.10
CA ALA A 490 -5.38 -30.44 -0.39
C ALA A 490 -6.73 -30.36 0.34
N ASN A 491 -7.21 -29.14 0.60
CA ASN A 491 -8.53 -28.91 1.18
C ASN A 491 -9.42 -28.11 0.22
N GLU A 492 -10.31 -28.79 -0.48
CA GLU A 492 -11.25 -28.17 -1.43
C GLU A 492 -12.40 -27.39 -0.75
N SER A 493 -12.49 -27.42 0.58
CA SER A 493 -13.51 -26.68 1.35
C SER A 493 -13.00 -25.33 1.90
N LEU A 494 -11.77 -24.92 1.58
CA LEU A 494 -11.22 -23.66 2.02
C LEU A 494 -12.08 -22.46 1.58
N ASN A 495 -12.24 -21.55 2.51
CA ASN A 495 -12.96 -20.28 2.33
C ASN A 495 -12.00 -19.09 2.48
N PRO A 496 -12.31 -17.93 1.88
CA PRO A 496 -11.55 -16.72 2.14
C PRO A 496 -11.69 -16.31 3.61
N THR A 497 -10.64 -15.70 4.14
CA THR A 497 -10.73 -15.03 5.44
C THR A 497 -11.71 -13.86 5.33
N LYS A 498 -12.67 -13.80 6.24
CA LYS A 498 -13.75 -12.80 6.24
C LYS A 498 -13.58 -11.79 7.37
N MET A 499 -13.76 -10.53 7.06
CA MET A 499 -13.74 -9.45 8.02
C MET A 499 -15.08 -8.73 8.06
N ARG A 500 -15.49 -8.34 9.26
CA ARG A 500 -16.65 -7.50 9.53
C ARG A 500 -16.17 -6.29 10.29
N THR A 501 -16.44 -5.10 9.75
CA THR A 501 -15.99 -3.84 10.33
C THR A 501 -17.20 -2.96 10.63
N ALA A 502 -17.23 -2.36 11.80
CA ALA A 502 -18.21 -1.34 12.18
C ALA A 502 -17.45 -0.11 12.69
N ILE A 503 -17.82 1.07 12.22
CA ILE A 503 -17.17 2.34 12.56
C ILE A 503 -18.24 3.37 12.86
N CYS A 504 -18.03 4.14 13.95
CA CYS A 504 -18.79 5.34 14.24
C CYS A 504 -17.84 6.52 14.31
N SER A 505 -18.15 7.61 13.61
CA SER A 505 -17.30 8.79 13.50
C SER A 505 -18.07 10.07 13.80
N VAL A 506 -17.33 11.05 14.30
CA VAL A 506 -17.80 12.42 14.53
C VAL A 506 -16.84 13.37 13.82
N ASP A 507 -17.37 14.22 12.96
CA ASP A 507 -16.66 15.33 12.33
C ASP A 507 -17.21 16.64 12.89
N MET A 508 -16.33 17.47 13.40
CA MET A 508 -16.66 18.75 13.99
C MET A 508 -15.73 19.83 13.47
N ALA A 509 -16.28 20.97 13.09
CA ALA A 509 -15.50 22.12 12.69
C ALA A 509 -15.99 23.40 13.34
N THR A 510 -15.05 24.24 13.73
CA THR A 510 -15.23 25.64 14.11
C THR A 510 -14.47 26.53 13.13
N ASN A 511 -14.48 27.84 13.31
CA ASN A 511 -13.68 28.77 12.48
C ASN A 511 -12.17 28.46 12.53
N SER A 512 -11.68 27.87 13.63
CA SER A 512 -10.25 27.66 13.85
C SER A 512 -9.84 26.21 14.12
N LEU A 513 -10.79 25.33 14.48
CA LEU A 513 -10.52 23.93 14.84
C LEU A 513 -11.34 22.99 13.94
N GLU A 514 -10.69 22.04 13.33
CA GLU A 514 -11.28 20.87 12.68
C GLU A 514 -10.95 19.63 13.53
N LEU A 515 -11.94 18.86 13.94
CA LEU A 515 -11.80 17.62 14.70
C LEU A 515 -12.50 16.48 13.97
N HIS A 516 -11.78 15.41 13.75
CA HIS A 516 -12.33 14.12 13.34
C HIS A 516 -12.00 13.09 14.42
N ALA A 517 -13.02 12.35 14.87
CA ALA A 517 -12.84 11.25 15.81
C ALA A 517 -13.66 10.05 15.36
N ASP A 518 -13.08 8.87 15.36
CA ASP A 518 -13.78 7.62 15.08
C ASP A 518 -13.44 6.54 16.10
N VAL A 519 -14.39 5.63 16.28
CA VAL A 519 -14.24 4.39 17.04
C VAL A 519 -14.60 3.23 16.15
N TYR A 520 -13.81 2.17 16.18
CA TYR A 520 -14.00 1.02 15.31
C TYR A 520 -13.96 -0.32 16.03
N TYR A 521 -14.66 -1.26 15.44
CA TYR A 521 -14.67 -2.67 15.79
C TYR A 521 -14.50 -3.49 14.53
N LYS A 522 -13.42 -4.28 14.43
CA LYS A 522 -13.11 -5.16 13.30
C LYS A 522 -12.95 -6.59 13.79
N ARG A 523 -13.75 -7.50 13.26
CA ARG A 523 -13.68 -8.94 13.56
C ARG A 523 -13.28 -9.70 12.32
N THR A 524 -12.21 -10.47 12.44
CA THR A 524 -11.73 -11.41 11.42
C THR A 524 -12.13 -12.83 11.80
N SER A 525 -12.59 -13.61 10.85
CA SER A 525 -12.97 -15.00 10.98
C SER A 525 -12.52 -15.83 9.78
N ASN A 526 -12.58 -17.15 9.86
CA ASN A 526 -12.11 -18.08 8.82
C ASN A 526 -10.65 -17.82 8.42
N MET A 527 -9.78 -17.58 9.40
CA MET A 527 -8.36 -17.40 9.10
C MET A 527 -7.77 -18.73 8.63
N LEU A 528 -6.76 -18.68 7.77
CA LEU A 528 -6.01 -19.85 7.37
C LEU A 528 -5.24 -20.39 8.58
N ILE A 529 -5.40 -21.66 8.85
CA ILE A 529 -4.69 -22.43 9.86
C ILE A 529 -4.20 -23.75 9.24
N PHE A 530 -3.37 -24.46 9.98
CA PHE A 530 -2.99 -25.83 9.64
C PHE A 530 -3.51 -26.76 10.73
N SER A 531 -4.47 -27.61 10.37
CA SER A 531 -5.07 -28.61 11.29
C SER A 531 -4.23 -29.87 11.33
N ALA A 532 -4.02 -30.43 12.53
CA ALA A 532 -3.29 -31.68 12.71
C ALA A 532 -3.99 -32.87 12.02
N LEU A 533 -3.19 -33.71 11.46
CA LEU A 533 -3.64 -34.97 10.87
C LEU A 533 -3.09 -36.15 11.65
N PRO A 534 -3.88 -37.24 11.79
CA PRO A 534 -3.37 -38.52 12.23
C PRO A 534 -2.23 -39.01 11.33
N LEU A 535 -1.16 -39.54 11.92
CA LEU A 535 0.05 -40.00 11.18
C LEU A 535 -0.27 -41.04 10.08
N VAL A 536 -1.40 -41.73 10.14
CA VAL A 536 -1.84 -42.69 9.13
C VAL A 536 -2.01 -42.04 7.73
N TYR A 537 -2.23 -40.72 7.66
CA TYR A 537 -2.31 -39.99 6.39
C TYR A 537 -0.95 -39.71 5.77
N GLY A 538 0.16 -39.96 6.48
CA GLY A 538 1.49 -39.68 5.99
C GLY A 538 1.88 -38.19 6.01
N TYR A 539 1.03 -37.32 6.53
CA TYR A 539 1.22 -35.91 6.69
C TYR A 539 0.87 -35.48 8.12
N THR A 540 1.54 -34.48 8.64
CA THR A 540 1.31 -33.98 10.00
C THR A 540 0.18 -32.98 10.08
N GLU A 541 -0.10 -32.28 8.98
CA GLU A 541 -1.05 -31.17 8.93
C GLU A 541 -1.70 -31.00 7.55
N MET A 542 -2.84 -30.33 7.52
CA MET A 542 -3.48 -29.86 6.29
C MET A 542 -3.98 -28.41 6.46
N PRO A 543 -4.05 -27.62 5.37
CA PRO A 543 -4.63 -26.28 5.41
C PRO A 543 -6.13 -26.35 5.72
N ASP A 544 -6.59 -25.48 6.63
CA ASP A 544 -7.97 -25.38 7.06
C ASP A 544 -8.36 -23.94 7.40
N ASN A 545 -9.63 -23.68 7.65
CA ASN A 545 -10.14 -22.42 8.14
C ASN A 545 -10.47 -22.49 9.63
N GLY A 546 -9.96 -21.54 10.41
CA GLY A 546 -10.27 -21.48 11.84
C GLY A 546 -9.80 -20.19 12.49
N GLY A 547 -10.20 -20.08 13.75
CA GLY A 547 -9.79 -18.97 14.59
C GLY A 547 -10.47 -17.63 14.30
N GLN A 548 -10.43 -16.78 15.30
CA GLN A 548 -11.01 -15.44 15.24
C GLN A 548 -10.11 -14.41 15.92
N LEU A 549 -10.05 -13.23 15.32
CA LEU A 549 -9.30 -12.08 15.78
C LEU A 549 -10.22 -10.87 15.88
N CYS A 550 -10.05 -10.06 16.91
CA CYS A 550 -10.82 -8.84 17.11
C CYS A 550 -9.88 -7.64 17.32
N ASN A 551 -10.06 -6.61 16.52
CA ASN A 551 -9.44 -5.29 16.70
C ASN A 551 -10.50 -4.30 17.18
N LYS A 552 -10.13 -3.51 18.19
CA LYS A 552 -10.93 -2.38 18.71
C LYS A 552 -10.03 -1.20 18.89
N GLY A 553 -10.47 -0.04 18.45
CA GLY A 553 -9.64 1.14 18.56
C GLY A 553 -10.40 2.44 18.32
N PHE A 554 -9.64 3.50 18.38
CA PHE A 554 -10.11 4.83 18.03
C PHE A 554 -9.01 5.62 17.33
N ASN A 555 -9.44 6.56 16.49
CA ASN A 555 -8.60 7.56 15.85
C ASN A 555 -9.12 8.94 16.23
N ILE A 556 -8.23 9.88 16.47
CA ILE A 556 -8.55 11.28 16.68
C ILE A 556 -7.58 12.10 15.86
N LYS A 557 -8.09 13.04 15.05
CA LYS A 557 -7.31 14.02 14.31
C LYS A 557 -7.88 15.40 14.56
N ALA A 558 -7.07 16.27 15.13
CA ALA A 558 -7.44 17.66 15.39
C ALA A 558 -6.48 18.58 14.66
N THR A 559 -7.01 19.51 13.87
CA THR A 559 -6.24 20.53 13.16
C THR A 559 -6.70 21.90 13.63
N GLN A 560 -5.79 22.65 14.23
CA GLN A 560 -6.02 23.99 14.77
C GLN A 560 -5.32 25.04 13.91
N LYS A 561 -6.07 26.03 13.41
CA LYS A 561 -5.51 27.28 12.87
C LYS A 561 -5.14 28.16 14.05
N ILE A 562 -3.82 28.24 14.35
CA ILE A 562 -3.31 28.98 15.52
C ILE A 562 -3.22 30.48 15.18
N MET A 563 -2.76 30.77 13.97
CA MET A 563 -2.68 32.14 13.44
C MET A 563 -3.06 32.11 11.96
N ASP A 564 -3.83 33.10 11.51
CA ASP A 564 -4.24 33.25 10.11
C ASP A 564 -4.24 34.73 9.71
N LYS A 565 -3.05 35.35 9.78
CA LYS A 565 -2.77 36.73 9.36
C LYS A 565 -1.62 36.71 8.36
N GLU A 566 -0.66 37.62 8.47
CA GLU A 566 0.59 37.61 7.70
C GLU A 566 1.38 36.30 7.96
N LEU A 567 1.40 35.85 9.20
CA LEU A 567 1.90 34.54 9.59
C LEU A 567 0.71 33.57 9.70
N LYS A 568 0.67 32.56 8.82
CA LYS A 568 -0.26 31.45 8.92
C LYS A 568 0.42 30.30 9.67
N LEU A 569 -0.16 29.90 10.80
CA LEU A 569 0.35 28.82 11.63
C LEU A 569 -0.77 27.83 11.93
N ASN A 570 -0.58 26.58 11.50
CA ASN A 570 -1.49 25.48 11.76
C ASN A 570 -0.79 24.41 12.58
N GLY A 571 -1.52 23.81 13.51
CA GLY A 571 -1.08 22.66 14.29
C GLY A 571 -2.04 21.50 14.07
N THR A 572 -1.54 20.32 13.79
CA THR A 572 -2.31 19.07 13.66
C THR A 572 -1.82 18.07 14.68
N LEU A 573 -2.74 17.51 15.44
CA LEU A 573 -2.52 16.39 16.36
C LEU A 573 -3.31 15.19 15.83
N ALA A 574 -2.66 14.07 15.65
CA ALA A 574 -3.34 12.83 15.30
C ALA A 574 -2.92 11.71 16.26
N LEU A 575 -3.92 10.98 16.75
CA LEU A 575 -3.76 9.89 17.72
C LEU A 575 -4.49 8.66 17.20
N ASN A 576 -3.87 7.51 17.33
CA ASN A 576 -4.46 6.20 17.04
C ASN A 576 -4.24 5.28 18.23
N TYR A 577 -5.25 4.54 18.59
CA TYR A 577 -5.17 3.44 19.53
C TYR A 577 -5.82 2.20 18.93
N ASN A 578 -5.12 1.09 18.95
CA ASN A 578 -5.63 -0.23 18.57
C ASN A 578 -5.35 -1.27 19.64
N ARG A 579 -6.37 -2.05 19.98
CA ARG A 579 -6.24 -3.26 20.77
C ARG A 579 -6.62 -4.47 19.95
N ASN A 580 -5.63 -5.30 19.67
CA ASN A 580 -5.79 -6.58 19.02
C ASN A 580 -6.01 -7.68 20.07
N LYS A 581 -6.96 -8.58 19.84
CA LYS A 581 -7.23 -9.73 20.70
C LYS A 581 -7.62 -10.93 19.85
N VAL A 582 -6.93 -12.04 20.03
CA VAL A 582 -7.38 -13.35 19.54
C VAL A 582 -8.53 -13.82 20.41
N THR A 583 -9.66 -14.10 19.80
CA THR A 583 -10.90 -14.50 20.51
C THR A 583 -11.20 -15.99 20.43
N GLU A 584 -10.66 -16.66 19.41
CA GLU A 584 -10.81 -18.08 19.20
C GLU A 584 -9.54 -18.62 18.52
N ILE A 585 -8.95 -19.65 19.09
CA ILE A 585 -7.79 -20.36 18.53
C ILE A 585 -8.13 -21.84 18.58
N PRO A 586 -8.01 -22.57 17.46
CA PRO A 586 -8.12 -24.04 17.48
C PRO A 586 -7.05 -24.65 18.39
N GLU A 587 -7.41 -25.69 19.13
CA GLU A 587 -6.56 -26.31 20.16
C GLU A 587 -5.21 -26.78 19.60
N TYR A 588 -5.21 -27.35 18.41
CA TYR A 588 -3.98 -27.78 17.73
C TYR A 588 -3.01 -26.62 17.44
N PHE A 589 -3.55 -25.47 17.06
CA PHE A 589 -2.73 -24.29 16.76
C PHE A 589 -2.02 -23.76 18.00
N LEU A 590 -2.61 -23.89 19.18
CA LEU A 590 -2.00 -23.51 20.45
C LEU A 590 -0.72 -24.29 20.73
N THR A 591 -0.70 -25.58 20.46
CA THR A 591 0.48 -26.43 20.75
C THR A 591 1.64 -26.21 19.79
N HIS A 592 1.39 -25.88 18.52
CA HIS A 592 2.42 -25.66 17.49
C HIS A 592 2.84 -24.19 17.36
N PHE A 593 1.91 -23.28 17.52
CA PHE A 593 2.18 -21.84 17.38
C PHE A 593 3.07 -21.28 18.49
N TYR A 594 2.90 -21.76 19.72
CA TYR A 594 3.76 -21.35 20.84
C TYR A 594 5.18 -21.93 20.76
N ALA A 595 5.39 -22.99 19.99
CA ALA A 595 6.69 -23.61 19.84
C ALA A 595 7.53 -23.06 18.67
N VAL A 596 6.88 -22.42 17.67
CA VAL A 596 7.54 -22.13 16.38
C VAL A 596 7.88 -20.66 16.17
N ASP A 597 7.17 -19.69 16.77
CA ASP A 597 7.41 -18.29 16.42
C ASP A 597 7.09 -17.27 17.53
N GLU A 598 8.09 -16.92 18.34
CA GLU A 598 8.01 -15.81 19.28
C GLU A 598 7.71 -14.45 18.58
N SER A 599 8.07 -14.28 17.30
CA SER A 599 7.87 -13.06 16.55
C SER A 599 6.38 -12.82 16.25
N LEU A 600 5.61 -13.87 15.98
CA LEU A 600 4.16 -13.82 15.79
C LEU A 600 3.40 -13.50 17.07
N GLN A 601 3.87 -14.00 18.22
CA GLN A 601 3.29 -13.66 19.53
C GLN A 601 3.41 -12.16 19.83
N THR A 602 4.48 -11.51 19.36
CA THR A 602 4.69 -10.07 19.57
C THR A 602 3.68 -9.21 18.83
N HIS A 603 3.04 -9.71 17.78
CA HIS A 603 2.04 -8.98 16.98
C HIS A 603 0.58 -9.30 17.32
N LEU A 604 0.33 -10.36 18.10
CA LEU A 604 -1.00 -10.76 18.56
C LEU A 604 -1.23 -10.32 20.03
N ASN A 605 -2.47 -10.00 20.35
CA ASN A 605 -2.89 -9.53 21.69
C ASN A 605 -2.25 -8.22 22.13
N GLN A 606 -1.82 -7.37 21.20
CA GLN A 606 -1.15 -6.12 21.48
C GLN A 606 -2.09 -4.95 21.69
N ARG A 607 -1.56 -3.95 22.43
CA ARG A 607 -2.11 -2.60 22.50
C ARG A 607 -1.11 -1.68 21.83
N VAL A 608 -1.48 -1.14 20.68
CA VAL A 608 -0.64 -0.18 19.95
C VAL A 608 -1.23 1.21 20.14
N PHE A 609 -0.39 2.14 20.57
CA PHE A 609 -0.70 3.55 20.60
C PHE A 609 0.30 4.26 19.70
N SER A 610 -0.20 5.02 18.73
CA SER A 610 0.61 5.86 17.86
C SER A 610 0.05 7.28 17.84
N GLY A 611 0.93 8.26 17.68
CA GLY A 611 0.53 9.64 17.62
C GLY A 611 1.51 10.47 16.84
N SER A 612 1.01 11.54 16.21
CA SER A 612 1.80 12.52 15.51
C SER A 612 1.36 13.93 15.86
N MET A 613 2.32 14.85 15.81
CA MET A 613 2.09 16.29 15.87
C MET A 613 2.76 16.92 14.67
N LEU A 614 2.06 17.78 13.97
CA LEU A 614 2.56 18.53 12.82
C LEU A 614 2.24 20.01 13.03
N PHE A 615 3.26 20.85 12.90
CA PHE A 615 3.13 22.31 12.88
C PHE A 615 3.60 22.82 11.54
N ASN A 616 2.76 23.54 10.83
CA ASN A 616 3.06 24.19 9.56
C ASN A 616 2.97 25.69 9.72
N ALA A 617 3.99 26.42 9.30
CA ALA A 617 4.04 27.86 9.31
C ALA A 617 4.30 28.40 7.91
N ARG A 618 3.63 29.49 7.54
CA ARG A 618 3.89 30.24 6.31
C ARG A 618 3.85 31.74 6.60
N TRP A 619 4.93 32.42 6.26
CA TRP A 619 5.06 33.86 6.35
C TRP A 619 5.58 34.41 5.04
N ASN A 620 4.71 35.07 4.28
CA ASN A 620 5.00 35.52 2.92
C ASN A 620 5.58 34.37 2.06
N SER A 621 6.85 34.51 1.66
CA SER A 621 7.60 33.52 0.88
C SER A 621 8.29 32.45 1.72
N LEU A 622 8.29 32.57 3.05
CA LEU A 622 8.90 31.58 3.95
C LEU A 622 7.86 30.52 4.35
N THR A 623 8.28 29.28 4.30
CA THR A 623 7.50 28.15 4.80
C THR A 623 8.31 27.35 5.80
N GLY A 624 7.66 26.81 6.81
CA GLY A 624 8.29 25.94 7.79
C GLY A 624 7.34 24.87 8.26
N ALA A 625 7.84 23.69 8.53
CA ALA A 625 7.07 22.61 9.11
C ALA A 625 7.92 21.82 10.12
N VAL A 626 7.29 21.36 11.19
CA VAL A 626 7.89 20.45 12.16
C VAL A 626 6.90 19.33 12.41
N ALA A 627 7.32 18.08 12.25
CA ALA A 627 6.50 16.93 12.52
C ALA A 627 7.20 15.98 13.49
N LEU A 628 6.42 15.45 14.43
CA LEU A 628 6.84 14.46 15.41
C LEU A 628 5.89 13.27 15.30
N TYR A 629 6.43 12.07 15.23
CA TYR A 629 5.66 10.84 15.26
C TYR A 629 6.25 9.85 16.25
N SER A 630 5.42 9.18 17.00
CA SER A 630 5.83 8.12 17.91
C SER A 630 4.79 7.01 17.94
N THR A 631 5.26 5.78 17.96
CA THR A 631 4.44 4.60 18.25
C THR A 631 5.09 3.80 19.36
N LYS A 632 4.29 3.30 20.31
CA LYS A 632 4.78 2.61 21.51
C LYS A 632 5.62 1.39 21.11
N GLY A 633 6.90 1.41 21.49
CA GLY A 633 7.84 0.30 21.30
C GLY A 633 8.53 0.24 19.93
N PHE A 634 8.08 0.98 18.92
CA PHE A 634 8.54 0.76 17.53
C PHE A 634 9.25 1.93 16.86
N HIS A 635 8.70 3.14 16.84
CA HIS A 635 9.26 4.22 16.03
C HIS A 635 9.16 5.59 16.66
N ARG A 636 10.19 6.40 16.43
CA ARG A 636 10.17 7.84 16.63
C ARG A 636 10.69 8.49 15.35
N LEU A 637 9.92 9.43 14.81
CA LEU A 637 10.28 10.20 13.65
C LEU A 637 10.16 11.68 14.01
N THR A 638 11.15 12.44 13.66
CA THR A 638 11.13 13.90 13.75
C THR A 638 11.53 14.45 12.42
N THR A 639 10.73 15.34 11.85
CA THR A 639 11.07 16.08 10.64
C THR A 639 10.99 17.56 10.90
N MET A 640 11.90 18.31 10.34
CA MET A 640 11.92 19.76 10.36
C MET A 640 12.19 20.27 8.96
N GLN A 641 11.36 21.18 8.48
CA GLN A 641 11.46 21.74 7.15
C GLN A 641 11.46 23.25 7.20
N LEU A 642 12.31 23.88 6.37
CA LEU A 642 12.33 25.30 6.08
C LEU A 642 12.35 25.49 4.57
N GLY A 643 11.50 26.34 4.05
CA GLY A 643 11.42 26.65 2.63
C GLY A 643 11.33 28.14 2.36
N TYR A 644 11.85 28.55 1.23
CA TYR A 644 11.71 29.91 0.72
C TYR A 644 11.33 29.88 -0.75
N GLN A 645 10.34 30.70 -1.13
CA GLN A 645 9.83 30.82 -2.48
C GLN A 645 10.13 32.20 -3.04
N TRP A 646 10.77 32.27 -4.21
CA TRP A 646 10.94 33.47 -5.00
C TRP A 646 9.85 33.55 -6.07
N ASN A 647 9.16 34.67 -6.12
CA ASN A 647 8.16 34.95 -7.15
C ASN A 647 8.68 36.07 -8.08
N HIS A 648 8.21 36.09 -9.30
CA HIS A 648 8.53 37.12 -10.30
C HIS A 648 10.02 37.26 -10.62
N LEU A 649 10.71 36.14 -10.79
CA LEU A 649 12.09 36.14 -11.25
C LEU A 649 12.21 36.72 -12.67
N LYS A 650 13.32 37.41 -12.95
CA LYS A 650 13.60 37.92 -14.29
C LYS A 650 14.11 36.79 -15.18
N GLY A 651 13.65 36.75 -16.44
CA GLY A 651 14.06 35.74 -17.43
C GLY A 651 13.03 34.66 -17.67
N SER A 652 13.47 33.46 -18.03
CA SER A 652 12.60 32.32 -18.34
C SER A 652 12.02 31.64 -17.10
N VAL A 653 12.57 31.87 -15.92
CA VAL A 653 12.12 31.27 -14.66
C VAL A 653 10.99 32.10 -14.05
N LYS A 654 9.79 31.55 -13.94
CA LYS A 654 8.63 32.24 -13.33
C LYS A 654 8.70 32.23 -11.81
N THR A 655 8.97 31.06 -11.22
CA THR A 655 9.12 30.88 -9.78
C THR A 655 10.25 29.91 -9.47
N ALA A 656 10.89 30.11 -8.33
CA ALA A 656 11.84 29.17 -7.77
C ALA A 656 11.54 28.97 -6.29
N ASP A 657 11.61 27.76 -5.80
CA ASP A 657 11.59 27.47 -4.38
C ASP A 657 12.75 26.57 -3.97
N ILE A 658 13.28 26.83 -2.78
CA ILE A 658 14.27 26.00 -2.13
C ILE A 658 13.74 25.57 -0.79
N THR A 659 13.94 24.30 -0.46
CA THR A 659 13.50 23.74 0.80
C THR A 659 14.62 22.89 1.40
N LEU A 660 14.85 23.06 2.70
CA LEU A 660 15.72 22.22 3.52
C LEU A 660 14.84 21.39 4.45
N THR A 661 14.99 20.08 4.41
CA THR A 661 14.28 19.14 5.27
C THR A 661 15.29 18.33 6.05
N ALA A 662 15.21 18.37 7.37
CA ALA A 662 15.97 17.49 8.27
C ALA A 662 15.03 16.41 8.80
N GLU A 663 15.44 15.17 8.69
CA GLU A 663 14.68 14.00 9.13
C GLU A 663 15.53 13.19 10.10
N ASN A 664 15.00 12.93 11.28
CA ASN A 664 15.61 12.06 12.27
C ASN A 664 14.70 10.86 12.48
N TRP A 665 15.20 9.69 12.20
CA TRP A 665 14.50 8.44 12.32
C TRP A 665 15.29 7.51 13.25
N LYS A 666 14.64 6.54 13.83
CA LYS A 666 15.29 5.60 14.76
C LYS A 666 16.59 4.99 14.21
N TRP A 667 16.68 4.85 12.89
CA TRP A 667 17.77 4.15 12.20
C TRP A 667 18.62 5.05 11.30
N GLN A 668 18.20 6.29 11.09
CA GLN A 668 18.77 7.14 10.07
C GLN A 668 18.49 8.60 10.34
N ASN A 669 19.47 9.44 10.08
CA ASN A 669 19.30 10.87 9.97
C ASN A 669 19.51 11.29 8.52
N SER A 670 18.77 12.28 8.05
CA SER A 670 18.95 12.84 6.71
C SER A 670 18.72 14.34 6.70
N ILE A 671 19.42 15.01 5.80
CA ILE A 671 19.13 16.39 5.37
C ILE A 671 18.90 16.32 3.87
N VAL A 672 17.78 16.85 3.43
CA VAL A 672 17.40 16.94 2.01
C VAL A 672 17.29 18.41 1.64
N ALA A 673 18.09 18.85 0.67
CA ALA A 673 17.96 20.14 0.03
C ALA A 673 17.24 19.93 -1.31
N SER A 674 16.08 20.55 -1.48
CA SER A 674 15.28 20.47 -2.70
C SER A 674 15.22 21.82 -3.37
N LEU A 675 15.46 21.87 -4.67
CA LEU A 675 15.28 23.04 -5.52
C LEU A 675 14.22 22.72 -6.58
N HIS A 676 13.26 23.60 -6.72
CA HIS A 676 12.23 23.52 -7.73
C HIS A 676 12.24 24.81 -8.56
N LEU A 677 12.34 24.67 -9.87
CA LEU A 677 12.28 25.76 -10.84
C LEU A 677 11.08 25.58 -11.75
N HIS A 678 10.29 26.60 -11.89
CA HIS A 678 9.13 26.67 -12.79
C HIS A 678 9.40 27.69 -13.89
N PHE A 679 9.36 27.24 -15.15
CA PHE A 679 9.67 28.02 -16.35
C PHE A 679 8.43 28.39 -17.14
#